data_628bed281d0204571806025051782309
#
_entry.id   628bed281d0204571806025051782309
#
_cell.length_a   1.000
_cell.length_b   1.000
_cell.length_c   1.000
_cell.angle_alpha   90.00
_cell.angle_beta   90.00
_cell.angle_gamma   90.00
#
_symmetry.space_group_name_H-M   'P 1'
#
loop_
_entity.id
_entity.type
_entity.pdbx_description
1 polymer ?
#
loop_
_entity_poly.entity_id
_entity_poly.type
_entity_poly.pdbx_seq_one_letter_code
_entity_poly.pdbx_strand_id
1 'polypeptide(L)'
;MDQNSKLFFLDAYALIYRAYYAFIKNPRINSKGFNTSAILGFVNTLEDVLKKENPTHIGVAFDPSGPTFRHEAYEQYKAQREETPEAIRLSVPIIKDIIRAYRIPILEVAGYEADDVIGTLATKAGQQGITTYMMTPDKDYGQLVTEHVFMYRPKYGDKEFEVMDIEQVKAKFDIQSPSQVIDMLGLMGDASDNIPGCPGVGEKTAQKLIAEFGNIENLLEHTDQLKGALKTKVETNREMITFSKFLATIKTDVPIELDMSALVREQPDEEALRKIFEELEFRTLMERIFKKESQPLPFSAGPLFAQESGPIQGDLFAEITPNGPIEEKKSNIDTLKTLNTDYQLIDNKEKRAEIIQKLLTTKIFALDTETTGTDPMEAELVGMSFSFAENQGFYIPIPADREEALKIVNEFKEIFENEKSLKVGQNIKYDMIVLQNYGVEVKGPLFDTMVAHYVLQPELRHGMDYLAEIYLHYQTIHIEELIGPKGKNQKNMRDLAPEAIYQYACEDADVTLKLKNILEKELKKNGAEQLFYEIEMPLVPVLVNIESNGVLLDTEALKQSSKHFTTQMEAIEQEIYQLAGEEFNIASPKQVGEVLFDKLKIIDKAKKTKTGQYVTSEEVLESLRHKHPVVEKILEHRGLKKLLSTYIDALPQLINPRTGRVHTSFNQTVTATGRLSSSNPNLQNIPIRDENGKEIRKAFIPD
;
A
#
# COMPACT_ATOMS: atom_id res chain seq x y z
N MET A 1 17.32 -34.46 -27.42
CA MET A 1 16.60 -33.51 -26.53
C MET A 1 15.67 -32.72 -27.40
N ASP A 2 14.41 -32.56 -26.98
CA ASP A 2 13.41 -31.82 -27.75
C ASP A 2 13.86 -30.38 -27.97
N GLN A 3 13.89 -29.93 -29.23
CA GLN A 3 14.25 -28.56 -29.61
C GLN A 3 13.31 -27.49 -29.01
N ASN A 4 12.36 -27.87 -28.19
CA ASN A 4 11.35 -27.00 -27.55
C ASN A 4 11.47 -26.91 -26.05
N SER A 5 12.61 -27.28 -25.44
CA SER A 5 12.82 -27.16 -23.99
C SER A 5 12.96 -25.69 -23.58
N LYS A 6 12.06 -25.22 -22.69
CA LYS A 6 12.05 -23.88 -22.14
C LYS A 6 12.32 -23.96 -20.64
N LEU A 7 13.52 -23.55 -20.21
CA LEU A 7 14.00 -23.62 -18.83
C LEU A 7 13.93 -22.26 -18.14
N PHE A 8 13.36 -22.22 -16.93
CA PHE A 8 13.31 -21.03 -16.09
C PHE A 8 14.04 -21.26 -14.77
N PHE A 9 14.92 -20.33 -14.42
CA PHE A 9 15.50 -20.20 -13.08
C PHE A 9 15.01 -18.92 -12.42
N LEU A 10 14.42 -19.03 -11.22
CA LEU A 10 13.90 -17.91 -10.44
C LEU A 10 14.83 -17.60 -9.30
N ASP A 11 15.20 -16.32 -9.17
CA ASP A 11 15.91 -15.78 -8.03
C ASP A 11 14.90 -15.48 -6.91
N ALA A 12 14.87 -16.33 -5.88
CA ALA A 12 13.84 -16.30 -4.86
C ALA A 12 13.86 -14.99 -4.06
N TYR A 13 15.01 -14.60 -3.50
CA TYR A 13 15.08 -13.42 -2.65
C TYR A 13 14.81 -12.13 -3.42
N ALA A 14 15.30 -11.99 -4.63
CA ALA A 14 15.03 -10.83 -5.47
C ALA A 14 13.52 -10.67 -5.73
N LEU A 15 12.78 -11.77 -5.96
CA LEU A 15 11.34 -11.77 -6.15
C LEU A 15 10.56 -11.56 -4.84
N ILE A 16 11.02 -12.14 -3.73
CA ILE A 16 10.41 -12.00 -2.40
C ILE A 16 10.51 -10.55 -1.91
N TYR A 17 11.69 -9.94 -1.99
CA TYR A 17 11.88 -8.54 -1.63
C TYR A 17 11.04 -7.62 -2.50
N ARG A 18 11.02 -7.85 -3.82
CA ARG A 18 10.17 -7.09 -4.73
C ARG A 18 8.69 -7.18 -4.34
N ALA A 19 8.21 -8.39 -4.02
CA ALA A 19 6.85 -8.63 -3.58
C ALA A 19 6.55 -7.89 -2.26
N TYR A 20 7.42 -8.00 -1.28
CA TYR A 20 7.28 -7.31 0.00
C TYR A 20 7.19 -5.78 -0.15
N TYR A 21 8.11 -5.17 -0.90
CA TYR A 21 8.11 -3.72 -1.10
C TYR A 21 6.97 -3.22 -1.97
N ALA A 22 6.40 -4.05 -2.85
CA ALA A 22 5.20 -3.69 -3.61
C ALA A 22 3.99 -3.46 -2.68
N PHE A 23 3.92 -4.16 -1.56
CA PHE A 23 2.85 -4.05 -0.58
C PHE A 23 3.21 -3.22 0.67
N ILE A 24 4.39 -2.59 0.73
CA ILE A 24 4.87 -1.91 1.95
C ILE A 24 3.92 -0.82 2.46
N LYS A 25 3.20 -0.15 1.56
CA LYS A 25 2.20 0.89 1.92
C LYS A 25 0.83 0.32 2.30
N ASN A 26 0.55 -0.91 1.94
CA ASN A 26 -0.72 -1.60 2.19
C ASN A 26 -0.45 -3.11 2.36
N PRO A 27 0.16 -3.52 3.47
CA PRO A 27 0.55 -4.91 3.69
C PRO A 27 -0.67 -5.82 3.75
N ARG A 28 -0.50 -7.05 3.27
CA ARG A 28 -1.50 -8.12 3.34
C ARG A 28 -1.22 -8.94 4.59
N ILE A 29 -2.09 -8.81 5.56
CA ILE A 29 -1.96 -9.49 6.85
C ILE A 29 -3.18 -10.40 7.02
N ASN A 30 -2.98 -11.63 7.45
CA ASN A 30 -4.07 -12.56 7.69
C ASN A 30 -4.69 -12.37 9.09
N SER A 31 -5.78 -13.09 9.40
CA SER A 31 -6.48 -12.97 10.68
C SER A 31 -5.63 -13.32 11.92
N LYS A 32 -4.49 -13.99 11.71
CA LYS A 32 -3.52 -14.33 12.77
C LYS A 32 -2.43 -13.26 12.95
N GLY A 33 -2.54 -12.10 12.29
CA GLY A 33 -1.56 -11.02 12.35
C GLY A 33 -0.29 -11.27 11.53
N PHE A 34 -0.26 -12.30 10.70
CA PHE A 34 0.90 -12.66 9.90
C PHE A 34 0.90 -11.89 8.59
N ASN A 35 2.01 -11.19 8.29
CA ASN A 35 2.18 -10.45 7.04
C ASN A 35 2.45 -11.41 5.88
N THR A 36 1.43 -11.63 5.06
CA THR A 36 1.47 -12.54 3.90
C THR A 36 1.88 -11.88 2.60
N SER A 37 2.21 -10.58 2.60
CA SER A 37 2.48 -9.78 1.40
C SER A 37 3.56 -10.37 0.51
N ALA A 38 4.69 -10.77 1.09
CA ALA A 38 5.81 -11.36 0.39
C ALA A 38 5.41 -12.70 -0.27
N ILE A 39 4.65 -13.52 0.45
CA ILE A 39 4.18 -14.83 -0.01
C ILE A 39 3.19 -14.63 -1.16
N LEU A 40 2.18 -13.79 -0.98
CA LEU A 40 1.16 -13.52 -1.99
C LEU A 40 1.77 -12.99 -3.30
N GLY A 41 2.68 -12.02 -3.20
CA GLY A 41 3.33 -11.45 -4.37
C GLY A 41 4.27 -12.44 -5.06
N PHE A 42 5.00 -13.27 -4.31
CA PHE A 42 5.83 -14.33 -4.86
C PHE A 42 4.99 -15.38 -5.61
N VAL A 43 3.91 -15.88 -5.00
CA VAL A 43 3.03 -16.88 -5.60
C VAL A 43 2.33 -16.32 -6.86
N ASN A 44 1.87 -15.08 -6.83
CA ASN A 44 1.32 -14.43 -8.02
C ASN A 44 2.33 -14.39 -9.17
N THR A 45 3.57 -14.03 -8.86
CA THR A 45 4.65 -14.00 -9.86
C THR A 45 4.96 -15.40 -10.41
N LEU A 46 5.02 -16.40 -9.55
CA LEU A 46 5.22 -17.80 -9.95
C LEU A 46 4.08 -18.29 -10.86
N GLU A 47 2.83 -18.06 -10.46
CA GLU A 47 1.65 -18.44 -11.27
C GLU A 47 1.62 -17.74 -12.63
N ASP A 48 1.99 -16.45 -12.67
CA ASP A 48 2.08 -15.73 -13.95
C ASP A 48 3.10 -16.36 -14.90
N VAL A 49 4.26 -16.76 -14.38
CA VAL A 49 5.27 -17.47 -15.19
C VAL A 49 4.76 -18.83 -15.66
N LEU A 50 4.18 -19.61 -14.74
CA LEU A 50 3.67 -20.94 -15.06
C LEU A 50 2.55 -20.92 -16.12
N LYS A 51 1.70 -19.87 -16.10
CA LYS A 51 0.57 -19.73 -17.04
C LYS A 51 0.95 -19.08 -18.36
N LYS A 52 1.70 -17.96 -18.32
CA LYS A 52 2.02 -17.17 -19.51
C LYS A 52 3.17 -17.77 -20.32
N GLU A 53 4.21 -18.20 -19.62
CA GLU A 53 5.43 -18.69 -20.26
C GLU A 53 5.41 -20.20 -20.47
N ASN A 54 4.59 -20.91 -19.72
CA ASN A 54 4.43 -22.37 -19.80
C ASN A 54 5.79 -23.10 -19.88
N PRO A 55 6.69 -22.93 -18.90
CA PRO A 55 8.01 -23.54 -18.90
C PRO A 55 7.91 -25.07 -18.91
N THR A 56 8.81 -25.74 -19.63
CA THR A 56 8.94 -27.19 -19.57
C THR A 56 9.78 -27.65 -18.39
N HIS A 57 10.72 -26.77 -17.97
CA HIS A 57 11.64 -27.01 -16.85
C HIS A 57 11.72 -25.74 -16.00
N ILE A 58 11.81 -25.92 -14.69
CA ILE A 58 11.85 -24.79 -13.76
C ILE A 58 12.60 -25.14 -12.48
N GLY A 59 13.34 -24.18 -11.93
CA GLY A 59 13.99 -24.26 -10.62
C GLY A 59 13.99 -22.92 -9.91
N VAL A 60 13.99 -22.92 -8.58
CA VAL A 60 14.02 -21.70 -7.75
C VAL A 60 15.28 -21.72 -6.90
N ALA A 61 16.16 -20.72 -7.05
CA ALA A 61 17.37 -20.60 -6.30
C ALA A 61 17.20 -19.70 -5.07
N PHE A 62 17.82 -20.11 -3.96
CA PHE A 62 17.89 -19.36 -2.71
C PHE A 62 19.32 -19.12 -2.29
N ASP A 63 19.58 -17.98 -1.69
CA ASP A 63 20.82 -17.75 -0.95
C ASP A 63 20.87 -18.69 0.26
N PRO A 64 22.04 -19.26 0.58
CA PRO A 64 22.19 -20.12 1.75
C PRO A 64 22.17 -19.32 3.05
N SER A 65 21.87 -20.01 4.14
CA SER A 65 22.02 -19.45 5.47
C SER A 65 23.52 -19.46 5.87
N GLY A 66 24.18 -18.32 5.74
CA GLY A 66 25.57 -18.18 6.16
C GLY A 66 26.42 -17.36 5.19
N PRO A 67 27.69 -17.12 5.53
CA PRO A 67 28.59 -16.34 4.68
C PRO A 67 28.89 -17.07 3.36
N THR A 68 29.06 -16.29 2.31
CA THR A 68 29.50 -16.78 0.99
C THR A 68 30.98 -16.45 0.77
N PHE A 69 31.58 -17.00 -0.27
CA PHE A 69 33.01 -16.75 -0.59
C PHE A 69 33.31 -15.25 -0.75
N ARG A 70 32.31 -14.41 -1.14
CA ARG A 70 32.48 -12.95 -1.23
C ARG A 70 32.56 -12.31 0.16
N HIS A 71 31.79 -12.79 1.14
CA HIS A 71 31.92 -12.34 2.53
C HIS A 71 33.25 -12.74 3.16
N GLU A 72 33.77 -13.94 2.82
CA GLU A 72 35.07 -14.38 3.27
C GLU A 72 36.23 -13.55 2.66
N ALA A 73 36.07 -13.13 1.39
CA ALA A 73 37.04 -12.30 0.70
C ALA A 73 36.98 -10.82 1.12
N TYR A 74 35.80 -10.33 1.48
CA TYR A 74 35.51 -8.93 1.80
C TYR A 74 34.48 -8.79 2.89
N GLU A 75 34.92 -8.54 4.11
CA GLU A 75 34.03 -8.41 5.30
C GLU A 75 32.95 -7.32 5.15
N GLN A 76 33.27 -6.28 4.36
CA GLN A 76 32.32 -5.20 4.12
C GLN A 76 31.34 -5.48 2.97
N TYR A 77 31.42 -6.63 2.31
CA TYR A 77 30.48 -7.01 1.25
C TYR A 77 29.05 -7.05 1.81
N LYS A 78 28.15 -6.29 1.23
CA LYS A 78 26.75 -6.14 1.66
C LYS A 78 26.55 -5.69 3.13
N ALA A 79 27.61 -5.26 3.84
CA ALA A 79 27.56 -4.90 5.27
C ALA A 79 26.63 -3.71 5.59
N GLN A 80 26.32 -2.88 4.61
CA GLN A 80 25.38 -1.75 4.73
C GLN A 80 23.92 -2.11 4.49
N ARG A 81 23.63 -3.36 4.09
CA ARG A 81 22.26 -3.81 3.94
C ARG A 81 21.59 -3.89 5.32
N GLU A 82 20.41 -3.32 5.42
CA GLU A 82 19.59 -3.48 6.63
C GLU A 82 19.31 -4.97 6.87
N GLU A 83 19.07 -5.33 8.12
CA GLU A 83 18.61 -6.67 8.46
C GLU A 83 17.37 -7.03 7.64
N THR A 84 17.30 -8.29 7.21
CA THR A 84 16.12 -8.79 6.49
C THR A 84 14.87 -8.55 7.33
N PRO A 85 13.87 -7.82 6.81
CA PRO A 85 12.62 -7.58 7.53
C PRO A 85 12.03 -8.88 8.11
N GLU A 86 11.54 -8.82 9.33
CA GLU A 86 10.99 -10.00 10.02
C GLU A 86 9.91 -10.69 9.18
N ALA A 87 9.04 -9.92 8.55
CA ALA A 87 8.00 -10.45 7.67
C ALA A 87 8.57 -11.28 6.50
N ILE A 88 9.70 -10.88 5.91
CA ILE A 88 10.40 -11.68 4.88
C ILE A 88 10.98 -12.94 5.52
N ARG A 89 11.70 -12.81 6.64
CA ARG A 89 12.32 -13.94 7.33
C ARG A 89 11.31 -15.02 7.69
N LEU A 90 10.14 -14.63 8.18
CA LEU A 90 9.05 -15.55 8.51
C LEU A 90 8.34 -16.13 7.27
N SER A 91 8.35 -15.42 6.14
CA SER A 91 7.74 -15.86 4.89
C SER A 91 8.57 -16.91 4.15
N VAL A 92 9.90 -16.87 4.24
CA VAL A 92 10.80 -17.74 3.47
C VAL A 92 10.53 -19.25 3.69
N PRO A 93 10.36 -19.76 4.91
CA PRO A 93 10.03 -21.17 5.11
C PRO A 93 8.73 -21.58 4.43
N ILE A 94 7.69 -20.74 4.52
CA ILE A 94 6.37 -21.00 3.93
C ILE A 94 6.47 -20.95 2.39
N ILE A 95 7.23 -20.02 1.83
CA ILE A 95 7.48 -19.95 0.38
C ILE A 95 8.20 -21.22 -0.09
N LYS A 96 9.18 -21.73 0.67
CA LYS A 96 9.85 -23.00 0.36
C LYS A 96 8.86 -24.17 0.37
N ASP A 97 7.92 -24.21 1.32
CA ASP A 97 6.88 -25.25 1.39
C ASP A 97 5.90 -25.15 0.21
N ILE A 98 5.53 -23.94 -0.20
CA ILE A 98 4.72 -23.71 -1.40
C ILE A 98 5.47 -24.20 -2.65
N ILE A 99 6.74 -23.88 -2.83
CA ILE A 99 7.56 -24.32 -3.96
C ILE A 99 7.64 -25.85 -4.01
N ARG A 100 7.81 -26.51 -2.84
CA ARG A 100 7.78 -27.97 -2.74
C ARG A 100 6.42 -28.55 -3.14
N ALA A 101 5.32 -27.89 -2.74
CA ALA A 101 3.97 -28.29 -3.13
C ALA A 101 3.72 -28.10 -4.63
N TYR A 102 4.36 -27.11 -5.27
CA TYR A 102 4.43 -27.01 -6.74
C TYR A 102 5.33 -28.04 -7.39
N ARG A 103 6.02 -28.89 -6.60
CA ARG A 103 7.01 -29.87 -7.05
C ARG A 103 8.14 -29.25 -7.88
N ILE A 104 8.51 -28.01 -7.51
CA ILE A 104 9.62 -27.29 -8.13
C ILE A 104 10.87 -27.48 -7.27
N PRO A 105 12.03 -27.83 -7.88
CA PRO A 105 13.28 -27.98 -7.15
C PRO A 105 13.73 -26.64 -6.53
N ILE A 106 14.18 -26.71 -5.27
CA ILE A 106 14.86 -25.62 -4.58
C ILE A 106 16.35 -25.84 -4.75
N LEU A 107 17.04 -24.84 -5.29
CA LEU A 107 18.46 -24.84 -5.60
C LEU A 107 19.18 -23.97 -4.59
N GLU A 108 19.99 -24.57 -3.74
CA GLU A 108 20.71 -23.88 -2.66
C GLU A 108 22.07 -24.59 -2.44
N VAL A 109 23.17 -23.86 -2.54
CA VAL A 109 24.53 -24.38 -2.35
C VAL A 109 25.25 -23.57 -1.31
N ALA A 110 25.72 -24.21 -0.24
CA ALA A 110 26.45 -23.54 0.84
C ALA A 110 27.70 -22.82 0.30
N GLY A 111 27.89 -21.56 0.73
CA GLY A 111 29.04 -20.74 0.34
C GLY A 111 28.89 -19.98 -0.99
N TYR A 112 27.77 -20.17 -1.73
CA TYR A 112 27.49 -19.50 -3.00
C TYR A 112 26.13 -18.81 -2.96
N GLU A 113 26.01 -17.66 -3.59
CA GLU A 113 24.75 -16.92 -3.68
C GLU A 113 23.82 -17.52 -4.76
N ALA A 114 22.55 -17.19 -4.73
CA ALA A 114 21.58 -17.67 -5.71
C ALA A 114 21.96 -17.31 -7.16
N ASP A 115 22.58 -16.14 -7.35
CA ASP A 115 23.08 -15.68 -8.64
C ASP A 115 24.20 -16.58 -9.19
N ASP A 116 25.11 -17.07 -8.34
CA ASP A 116 26.18 -18.00 -8.71
C ASP A 116 25.60 -19.38 -9.13
N VAL A 117 24.61 -19.86 -8.37
CA VAL A 117 23.91 -21.12 -8.67
C VAL A 117 23.17 -21.03 -10.01
N ILE A 118 22.40 -19.98 -10.20
CA ILE A 118 21.68 -19.72 -11.45
C ILE A 118 22.65 -19.52 -12.60
N GLY A 119 23.71 -18.71 -12.37
CA GLY A 119 24.72 -18.44 -13.38
C GLY A 119 25.43 -19.71 -13.88
N THR A 120 25.76 -20.62 -12.96
CA THR A 120 26.38 -21.90 -13.29
C THR A 120 25.43 -22.78 -14.10
N LEU A 121 24.19 -22.95 -13.65
CA LEU A 121 23.21 -23.81 -14.32
C LEU A 121 22.77 -23.24 -15.67
N ALA A 122 22.52 -21.93 -15.76
CA ALA A 122 22.15 -21.27 -17.00
C ALA A 122 23.28 -21.35 -18.05
N THR A 123 24.54 -21.17 -17.62
CA THR A 123 25.70 -21.32 -18.50
C THR A 123 25.80 -22.74 -19.04
N LYS A 124 25.69 -23.76 -18.16
CA LYS A 124 25.69 -25.18 -18.57
C LYS A 124 24.54 -25.52 -19.52
N ALA A 125 23.35 -24.99 -19.28
CA ALA A 125 22.19 -25.19 -20.14
C ALA A 125 22.37 -24.50 -21.51
N GLY A 126 22.85 -23.25 -21.52
CA GLY A 126 23.14 -22.51 -22.76
C GLY A 126 24.17 -23.19 -23.64
N GLN A 127 25.24 -23.77 -23.04
CA GLN A 127 26.25 -24.55 -23.76
C GLN A 127 25.66 -25.84 -24.42
N GLN A 128 24.55 -26.34 -23.88
CA GLN A 128 23.82 -27.45 -24.44
C GLN A 128 22.72 -27.02 -25.47
N GLY A 129 22.65 -25.73 -25.78
CA GLY A 129 21.67 -25.16 -26.70
C GLY A 129 20.22 -25.07 -26.11
N ILE A 130 20.09 -25.16 -24.77
CA ILE A 130 18.79 -25.10 -24.10
C ILE A 130 18.38 -23.62 -23.88
N THR A 131 17.20 -23.24 -24.38
CA THR A 131 16.66 -21.89 -24.15
C THR A 131 16.37 -21.71 -22.66
N THR A 132 17.12 -20.82 -22.02
CA THR A 132 17.11 -20.61 -20.58
C THR A 132 16.77 -19.17 -20.23
N TYR A 133 15.86 -18.98 -19.30
CA TYR A 133 15.45 -17.68 -18.79
C TYR A 133 15.81 -17.54 -17.30
N MET A 134 16.57 -16.51 -16.97
CA MET A 134 16.92 -16.13 -15.60
C MET A 134 15.94 -15.05 -15.13
N MET A 135 15.03 -15.44 -14.24
CA MET A 135 13.99 -14.53 -13.75
C MET A 135 14.46 -13.78 -12.52
N THR A 136 14.89 -12.56 -12.73
CA THR A 136 15.40 -11.66 -11.68
C THR A 136 15.27 -10.19 -12.11
N PRO A 137 15.01 -9.24 -11.20
CA PRO A 137 15.15 -7.80 -11.44
C PRO A 137 16.61 -7.33 -11.43
N ASP A 138 17.55 -8.16 -10.98
CA ASP A 138 18.94 -7.78 -10.80
C ASP A 138 19.66 -7.59 -12.14
N LYS A 139 20.26 -6.41 -12.31
CA LYS A 139 20.98 -5.99 -13.51
C LYS A 139 22.25 -6.80 -13.77
N ASP A 140 22.85 -7.36 -12.71
CA ASP A 140 24.16 -8.01 -12.76
C ASP A 140 24.12 -9.32 -13.54
N TYR A 141 22.96 -9.97 -13.62
CA TYR A 141 22.74 -11.12 -14.49
C TYR A 141 22.91 -10.83 -16.00
N GLY A 142 22.96 -9.54 -16.37
CA GLY A 142 23.28 -9.15 -17.75
C GLY A 142 24.59 -9.73 -18.27
N GLN A 143 25.56 -9.99 -17.38
CA GLN A 143 26.86 -10.61 -17.72
C GLN A 143 26.73 -12.04 -18.26
N LEU A 144 25.62 -12.72 -17.97
CA LEU A 144 25.40 -14.13 -18.32
C LEU A 144 24.59 -14.32 -19.61
N VAL A 145 24.10 -13.24 -20.21
CA VAL A 145 23.23 -13.31 -21.39
C VAL A 145 24.01 -13.76 -22.61
N THR A 146 23.46 -14.78 -23.32
CA THR A 146 24.02 -15.37 -24.53
C THR A 146 22.92 -15.63 -25.56
N GLU A 147 23.23 -16.30 -26.68
CA GLU A 147 22.23 -16.69 -27.70
C GLU A 147 21.15 -17.63 -27.17
N HIS A 148 21.42 -18.37 -26.08
CA HIS A 148 20.49 -19.32 -25.47
C HIS A 148 20.09 -18.96 -24.03
N VAL A 149 20.70 -17.94 -23.42
CA VAL A 149 20.45 -17.53 -22.05
C VAL A 149 19.95 -16.08 -22.02
N PHE A 150 18.80 -15.84 -21.46
CA PHE A 150 18.09 -14.59 -21.46
C PHE A 150 17.76 -14.14 -20.03
N MET A 151 17.74 -12.83 -19.76
CA MET A 151 17.11 -12.33 -18.55
C MET A 151 15.62 -12.17 -18.79
N TYR A 152 14.82 -12.60 -17.82
CA TYR A 152 13.37 -12.39 -17.76
C TYR A 152 13.07 -11.53 -16.55
N ARG A 153 12.78 -10.26 -16.77
CA ARG A 153 12.64 -9.31 -15.68
C ARG A 153 11.33 -8.56 -15.72
N PRO A 154 10.80 -8.16 -14.52
CA PRO A 154 9.62 -7.31 -14.44
C PRO A 154 9.91 -5.94 -15.06
N LYS A 155 9.03 -5.48 -15.95
CA LYS A 155 9.08 -4.14 -16.51
C LYS A 155 8.65 -3.13 -15.45
N TYR A 156 9.40 -2.05 -15.32
CA TYR A 156 9.13 -1.08 -14.29
C TYR A 156 7.88 -0.24 -14.62
N GLY A 157 6.89 -0.23 -13.70
CA GLY A 157 5.65 0.54 -13.88
C GLY A 157 4.55 -0.18 -14.67
N ASP A 158 4.83 -1.36 -15.20
CA ASP A 158 3.92 -2.18 -15.95
C ASP A 158 3.75 -3.56 -15.28
N LYS A 159 2.61 -4.23 -15.56
CA LYS A 159 2.38 -5.61 -15.10
C LYS A 159 3.09 -6.66 -16.00
N GLU A 160 3.82 -6.20 -17.00
CA GLU A 160 4.47 -7.03 -17.99
C GLU A 160 5.92 -7.35 -17.62
N PHE A 161 6.39 -8.47 -18.10
CA PHE A 161 7.80 -8.85 -18.07
C PHE A 161 8.44 -8.54 -19.42
N GLU A 162 9.73 -8.22 -19.40
CA GLU A 162 10.54 -8.08 -20.59
C GLU A 162 11.63 -9.16 -20.65
N VAL A 163 11.86 -9.69 -21.82
CA VAL A 163 13.00 -10.54 -22.11
C VAL A 163 14.17 -9.64 -22.53
N MET A 164 15.32 -9.79 -21.91
CA MET A 164 16.54 -9.10 -22.34
C MET A 164 17.49 -10.09 -22.99
N ASP A 165 17.72 -9.86 -24.27
CA ASP A 165 18.74 -10.55 -25.08
C ASP A 165 20.08 -9.76 -25.10
N ILE A 166 21.02 -10.24 -25.93
CA ILE A 166 22.35 -9.63 -26.09
C ILE A 166 22.23 -8.15 -26.50
N GLU A 167 21.36 -7.82 -27.48
CA GLU A 167 21.28 -6.45 -27.98
C GLU A 167 20.66 -5.50 -26.96
N GLN A 168 19.68 -5.96 -26.18
CA GLN A 168 19.07 -5.17 -25.14
C GLN A 168 20.02 -4.94 -23.95
N VAL A 169 20.85 -5.94 -23.58
CA VAL A 169 21.91 -5.75 -22.57
C VAL A 169 22.95 -4.76 -23.08
N LYS A 170 23.42 -4.89 -24.30
CA LYS A 170 24.38 -3.96 -24.93
C LYS A 170 23.84 -2.54 -24.92
N ALA A 171 22.59 -2.34 -25.34
CA ALA A 171 21.95 -1.04 -25.40
C ALA A 171 21.78 -0.43 -23.99
N LYS A 172 21.43 -1.26 -22.99
CA LYS A 172 21.21 -0.79 -21.61
C LYS A 172 22.47 -0.26 -20.95
N PHE A 173 23.59 -0.96 -21.12
CA PHE A 173 24.87 -0.61 -20.48
C PHE A 173 25.77 0.23 -21.38
N ASP A 174 25.42 0.44 -22.65
CA ASP A 174 26.26 1.08 -23.67
C ASP A 174 27.61 0.37 -23.83
N ILE A 175 27.55 -0.95 -24.07
CA ILE A 175 28.69 -1.88 -24.17
C ILE A 175 28.60 -2.68 -25.47
N GLN A 176 29.71 -3.35 -25.84
CA GLN A 176 29.82 -4.13 -27.07
C GLN A 176 29.45 -5.60 -26.89
N SER A 177 29.58 -6.12 -25.67
CA SER A 177 29.20 -7.52 -25.34
C SER A 177 28.69 -7.61 -23.90
N PRO A 178 27.76 -8.56 -23.61
CA PRO A 178 27.24 -8.79 -22.25
C PRO A 178 28.35 -9.07 -21.20
N SER A 179 29.44 -9.72 -21.57
CA SER A 179 30.57 -9.98 -20.66
C SER A 179 31.22 -8.70 -20.11
N GLN A 180 31.08 -7.56 -20.77
CA GLN A 180 31.61 -6.28 -20.29
C GLN A 180 30.80 -5.67 -19.14
N VAL A 181 29.65 -6.23 -18.78
CA VAL A 181 28.90 -5.82 -17.57
C VAL A 181 29.78 -5.96 -16.33
N ILE A 182 30.58 -7.02 -16.24
CA ILE A 182 31.52 -7.24 -15.14
C ILE A 182 32.57 -6.11 -15.07
N ASP A 183 33.12 -5.71 -16.20
CA ASP A 183 34.08 -4.64 -16.30
C ASP A 183 33.51 -3.28 -15.94
N MET A 184 32.27 -3.03 -16.34
CA MET A 184 31.54 -1.84 -15.94
C MET A 184 31.38 -1.76 -14.42
N LEU A 185 30.91 -2.85 -13.80
CA LEU A 185 30.72 -2.93 -12.34
C LEU A 185 32.06 -2.87 -11.59
N GLY A 186 33.10 -3.50 -12.09
CA GLY A 186 34.44 -3.44 -11.51
C GLY A 186 35.04 -2.03 -11.50
N LEU A 187 34.73 -1.21 -12.51
CA LEU A 187 35.17 0.18 -12.59
C LEU A 187 34.31 1.13 -11.78
N MET A 188 32.98 1.08 -11.92
CA MET A 188 32.08 2.03 -11.25
C MET A 188 31.71 1.63 -9.83
N GLY A 189 31.95 0.37 -9.44
CA GLY A 189 31.46 -0.21 -8.20
C GLY A 189 29.95 -0.47 -8.21
N ASP A 190 29.46 -1.06 -7.13
CA ASP A 190 28.03 -1.17 -6.86
C ASP A 190 27.75 -0.80 -5.40
N ALA A 191 27.00 0.30 -5.23
CA ALA A 191 26.62 0.78 -3.91
C ALA A 191 25.66 -0.16 -3.19
N SER A 192 24.84 -0.96 -3.90
CA SER A 192 23.90 -1.90 -3.28
C SER A 192 24.60 -3.10 -2.65
N ASP A 193 25.76 -3.49 -3.16
CA ASP A 193 26.56 -4.61 -2.67
C ASP A 193 27.84 -4.18 -1.96
N ASN A 194 28.01 -2.86 -1.81
CA ASN A 194 29.22 -2.26 -1.24
C ASN A 194 30.50 -2.64 -2.00
N ILE A 195 30.40 -2.77 -3.33
CA ILE A 195 31.53 -2.98 -4.20
C ILE A 195 32.20 -1.64 -4.50
N PRO A 196 33.49 -1.43 -4.14
CA PRO A 196 34.08 -0.09 -4.10
C PRO A 196 34.31 0.53 -5.47
N GLY A 197 34.67 -0.25 -6.50
CA GLY A 197 35.02 0.27 -7.81
C GLY A 197 36.26 1.14 -7.80
N CYS A 198 36.47 1.95 -8.82
CA CYS A 198 37.49 2.97 -8.89
C CYS A 198 36.96 4.31 -8.37
N PRO A 199 37.49 4.87 -7.26
CA PRO A 199 37.00 6.12 -6.70
C PRO A 199 36.96 7.28 -7.69
N GLY A 200 35.73 7.84 -7.92
CA GLY A 200 35.51 8.93 -8.85
C GLY A 200 35.43 8.53 -10.32
N VAL A 201 35.24 7.22 -10.59
CA VAL A 201 34.81 6.68 -11.88
C VAL A 201 33.36 6.27 -11.75
N GLY A 202 32.47 7.01 -12.41
CA GLY A 202 31.05 6.67 -12.51
C GLY A 202 30.71 6.03 -13.85
N GLU A 203 29.46 5.66 -14.04
CA GLU A 203 28.93 4.92 -15.20
C GLU A 203 29.43 5.45 -16.54
N LYS A 204 29.29 6.75 -16.84
CA LYS A 204 29.72 7.34 -18.10
C LYS A 204 31.24 7.26 -18.35
N THR A 205 32.03 7.31 -17.28
CA THR A 205 33.47 7.19 -17.40
C THR A 205 33.86 5.74 -17.62
N ALA A 206 33.21 4.82 -16.91
CA ALA A 206 33.40 3.38 -17.11
C ALA A 206 33.03 2.96 -18.54
N GLN A 207 31.87 3.43 -19.06
CA GLN A 207 31.46 3.19 -20.45
C GLN A 207 32.52 3.60 -21.46
N LYS A 208 33.07 4.83 -21.31
CA LYS A 208 34.16 5.30 -22.20
C LYS A 208 35.41 4.45 -22.12
N LEU A 209 35.82 4.08 -20.90
CA LEU A 209 37.00 3.25 -20.71
C LEU A 209 36.81 1.84 -21.32
N ILE A 210 35.62 1.23 -21.12
CA ILE A 210 35.35 -0.07 -21.70
C ILE A 210 35.16 -0.01 -23.22
N ALA A 211 34.58 1.07 -23.75
CA ALA A 211 34.51 1.27 -25.20
C ALA A 211 35.89 1.42 -25.85
N GLU A 212 36.87 2.06 -25.16
CA GLU A 212 38.22 2.30 -25.67
C GLU A 212 39.14 1.09 -25.47
N PHE A 213 39.08 0.45 -24.28
CA PHE A 213 40.02 -0.62 -23.91
C PHE A 213 39.46 -2.04 -23.97
N GLY A 214 38.14 -2.18 -24.08
CA GLY A 214 37.41 -3.45 -24.17
C GLY A 214 37.17 -4.12 -22.81
N ASN A 215 38.16 -4.19 -21.93
CA ASN A 215 38.06 -4.78 -20.59
C ASN A 215 39.02 -4.12 -19.61
N ILE A 216 38.90 -4.44 -18.32
CA ILE A 216 39.73 -3.92 -17.23
C ILE A 216 41.18 -4.35 -17.39
N GLU A 217 41.48 -5.56 -17.79
CA GLU A 217 42.83 -6.09 -17.94
C GLU A 217 43.63 -5.24 -18.96
N ASN A 218 43.06 -5.06 -20.14
CA ASN A 218 43.65 -4.25 -21.19
C ASN A 218 43.81 -2.76 -20.78
N LEU A 219 42.78 -2.22 -20.07
CA LEU A 219 42.87 -0.88 -19.50
C LEU A 219 44.06 -0.73 -18.54
N LEU A 220 44.25 -1.70 -17.64
CA LEU A 220 45.34 -1.70 -16.66
C LEU A 220 46.73 -1.91 -17.28
N GLU A 221 46.83 -2.60 -18.40
CA GLU A 221 48.06 -2.76 -19.15
C GLU A 221 48.47 -1.49 -19.94
N HIS A 222 47.49 -0.67 -20.33
CA HIS A 222 47.68 0.49 -21.21
C HIS A 222 47.33 1.82 -20.51
N THR A 223 47.57 1.95 -19.22
CA THR A 223 47.31 3.20 -18.47
C THR A 223 48.13 4.40 -18.97
N ASP A 224 49.22 4.17 -19.71
CA ASP A 224 49.98 5.20 -20.38
C ASP A 224 49.19 6.03 -21.41
N GLN A 225 48.13 5.44 -21.98
CA GLN A 225 47.23 6.09 -22.91
C GLN A 225 46.25 7.05 -22.20
N LEU A 226 46.07 6.88 -20.91
CA LEU A 226 45.22 7.76 -20.09
C LEU A 226 45.93 9.09 -19.79
N LYS A 227 45.15 10.17 -19.58
CA LYS A 227 45.67 11.50 -19.30
C LYS A 227 45.14 12.09 -17.99
N GLY A 228 45.95 12.94 -17.38
CA GLY A 228 45.52 13.75 -16.22
C GLY A 228 45.08 12.93 -15.01
N ALA A 229 44.09 13.45 -14.29
CA ALA A 229 43.62 12.85 -13.05
C ALA A 229 43.02 11.44 -13.22
N LEU A 230 42.50 11.10 -14.40
CA LEU A 230 41.95 9.77 -14.67
C LEU A 230 43.08 8.69 -14.67
N LYS A 231 44.24 9.00 -15.29
CA LYS A 231 45.41 8.14 -15.27
C LYS A 231 45.80 7.82 -13.82
N THR A 232 46.02 8.86 -13.02
CA THR A 232 46.42 8.70 -11.60
C THR A 232 45.41 7.86 -10.82
N LYS A 233 44.10 8.10 -11.02
CA LYS A 233 43.04 7.33 -10.34
C LYS A 233 43.08 5.84 -10.67
N VAL A 234 43.21 5.50 -11.95
CA VAL A 234 43.23 4.10 -12.41
C VAL A 234 44.53 3.43 -11.92
N GLU A 235 45.67 4.09 -12.05
CA GLU A 235 46.96 3.54 -11.61
C GLU A 235 47.05 3.32 -10.10
N THR A 236 46.52 4.28 -9.30
CA THR A 236 46.54 4.18 -7.84
C THR A 236 45.59 3.11 -7.31
N ASN A 237 44.51 2.82 -8.02
CA ASN A 237 43.47 1.90 -7.57
C ASN A 237 43.43 0.57 -8.33
N ARG A 238 44.50 0.15 -8.96
CA ARG A 238 44.58 -1.08 -9.77
C ARG A 238 44.06 -2.32 -9.02
N GLU A 239 44.58 -2.54 -7.82
CA GLU A 239 44.18 -3.68 -6.98
C GLU A 239 42.67 -3.61 -6.63
N MET A 240 42.17 -2.41 -6.27
CA MET A 240 40.77 -2.18 -5.94
C MET A 240 39.85 -2.44 -7.13
N ILE A 241 40.22 -2.03 -8.33
CA ILE A 241 39.49 -2.27 -9.58
C ILE A 241 39.39 -3.75 -9.87
N THR A 242 40.54 -4.47 -9.79
CA THR A 242 40.61 -5.92 -10.01
C THR A 242 39.77 -6.68 -8.96
N PHE A 243 39.86 -6.25 -7.71
CA PHE A 243 39.08 -6.83 -6.61
C PHE A 243 37.57 -6.56 -6.77
N SER A 244 37.20 -5.37 -7.20
CA SER A 244 35.81 -5.03 -7.48
C SER A 244 35.24 -5.85 -8.64
N LYS A 245 36.02 -6.10 -9.69
CA LYS A 245 35.63 -7.01 -10.77
C LYS A 245 35.40 -8.43 -10.23
N PHE A 246 36.31 -8.94 -9.36
CA PHE A 246 36.13 -10.24 -8.70
C PHE A 246 34.80 -10.31 -7.92
N LEU A 247 34.47 -9.29 -7.12
CA LEU A 247 33.24 -9.25 -6.33
C LEU A 247 31.99 -9.20 -7.22
N ALA A 248 32.04 -8.47 -8.33
CA ALA A 248 30.91 -8.32 -9.27
C ALA A 248 30.73 -9.52 -10.20
N THR A 249 31.70 -10.41 -10.27
CA THR A 249 31.64 -11.58 -11.16
C THR A 249 30.75 -12.66 -10.57
N ILE A 250 29.69 -13.03 -11.28
CA ILE A 250 28.85 -14.19 -10.96
C ILE A 250 29.64 -15.46 -11.31
N LYS A 251 29.78 -16.38 -10.35
CA LYS A 251 30.45 -17.65 -10.55
C LYS A 251 29.65 -18.57 -11.46
N THR A 252 30.33 -19.23 -12.38
CA THR A 252 29.73 -20.21 -13.32
C THR A 252 30.32 -21.61 -13.15
N ASP A 253 31.03 -21.82 -12.05
CA ASP A 253 31.75 -23.05 -11.69
C ASP A 253 31.34 -23.59 -10.29
N VAL A 254 30.17 -23.22 -9.80
CA VAL A 254 29.61 -23.76 -8.55
C VAL A 254 29.52 -25.30 -8.64
N PRO A 255 29.82 -26.04 -7.55
CA PRO A 255 29.75 -27.49 -7.54
C PRO A 255 28.30 -28.02 -7.51
N ILE A 256 27.55 -27.71 -8.56
CA ILE A 256 26.19 -28.16 -8.81
C ILE A 256 26.08 -28.71 -10.23
N GLU A 257 25.38 -29.84 -10.39
CA GLU A 257 25.14 -30.44 -11.69
C GLU A 257 23.81 -29.99 -12.29
N LEU A 258 23.76 -29.81 -13.60
CA LEU A 258 22.53 -29.55 -14.34
C LEU A 258 21.79 -30.86 -14.58
N ASP A 259 20.87 -31.20 -13.71
CA ASP A 259 19.99 -32.35 -13.88
C ASP A 259 18.64 -31.90 -14.49
N MET A 260 18.52 -31.99 -15.81
CA MET A 260 17.31 -31.62 -16.51
C MET A 260 16.11 -32.50 -16.12
N SER A 261 16.32 -33.73 -15.68
CA SER A 261 15.23 -34.62 -15.25
C SER A 261 14.60 -34.20 -13.95
N ALA A 262 15.41 -33.65 -13.04
CA ALA A 262 14.93 -33.09 -11.76
C ALA A 262 14.24 -31.74 -11.93
N LEU A 263 14.52 -31.01 -13.02
CA LEU A 263 13.93 -29.68 -13.30
C LEU A 263 12.64 -29.78 -14.12
N VAL A 264 12.22 -30.95 -14.59
CA VAL A 264 10.96 -31.11 -15.34
C VAL A 264 9.80 -30.55 -14.51
N ARG A 265 9.00 -29.68 -15.14
CA ARG A 265 7.80 -29.17 -14.52
C ARG A 265 6.79 -30.30 -14.33
N GLU A 266 6.44 -30.54 -13.08
CA GLU A 266 5.40 -31.51 -12.70
C GLU A 266 4.06 -30.82 -12.39
N GLN A 267 2.99 -31.62 -12.27
CA GLN A 267 1.71 -31.14 -11.75
C GLN A 267 1.86 -30.88 -10.23
N PRO A 268 1.33 -29.75 -9.73
CA PRO A 268 1.43 -29.42 -8.32
C PRO A 268 0.64 -30.42 -7.44
N ASP A 269 1.05 -30.54 -6.19
CA ASP A 269 0.29 -31.17 -5.14
C ASP A 269 -0.83 -30.22 -4.68
N GLU A 270 -2.01 -30.34 -5.32
CA GLU A 270 -3.15 -29.47 -5.05
C GLU A 270 -3.63 -29.53 -3.59
N GLU A 271 -3.57 -30.70 -2.96
CA GLU A 271 -4.01 -30.86 -1.56
C GLU A 271 -3.09 -30.11 -0.60
N ALA A 272 -1.78 -30.26 -0.78
CA ALA A 272 -0.79 -29.53 -0.01
C ALA A 272 -0.90 -27.99 -0.20
N LEU A 273 -1.07 -27.54 -1.44
CA LEU A 273 -1.25 -26.12 -1.76
C LEU A 273 -2.53 -25.56 -1.13
N ARG A 274 -3.66 -26.27 -1.23
CA ARG A 274 -4.91 -25.84 -0.61
C ARG A 274 -4.75 -25.64 0.89
N LYS A 275 -4.14 -26.60 1.57
CA LYS A 275 -3.90 -26.52 3.01
C LYS A 275 -3.07 -25.28 3.38
N ILE A 276 -1.96 -25.03 2.67
CA ILE A 276 -1.11 -23.86 2.92
C ILE A 276 -1.86 -22.55 2.64
N PHE A 277 -2.60 -22.48 1.52
CA PHE A 277 -3.35 -21.28 1.16
C PHE A 277 -4.56 -21.02 2.07
N GLU A 278 -5.20 -22.06 2.60
CA GLU A 278 -6.23 -21.95 3.65
C GLU A 278 -5.64 -21.38 4.94
N GLU A 279 -4.48 -21.87 5.38
CA GLU A 279 -3.77 -21.35 6.56
C GLU A 279 -3.33 -19.87 6.38
N LEU A 280 -3.03 -19.45 5.16
CA LEU A 280 -2.66 -18.08 4.79
C LEU A 280 -3.86 -17.20 4.44
N GLU A 281 -5.07 -17.78 4.32
CA GLU A 281 -6.32 -17.12 3.95
C GLU A 281 -6.32 -16.56 2.52
N PHE A 282 -5.65 -17.23 1.59
CA PHE A 282 -5.55 -16.84 0.18
C PHE A 282 -6.74 -17.31 -0.67
N ARG A 283 -7.96 -16.94 -0.29
CA ARG A 283 -9.21 -17.41 -0.92
C ARG A 283 -9.27 -17.12 -2.42
N THR A 284 -9.10 -15.85 -2.80
CA THR A 284 -9.12 -15.42 -4.22
C THR A 284 -8.03 -16.15 -5.05
N LEU A 285 -6.86 -16.39 -4.44
CA LEU A 285 -5.77 -17.10 -5.09
C LEU A 285 -6.14 -18.57 -5.30
N MET A 286 -6.74 -19.22 -4.30
CA MET A 286 -7.25 -20.61 -4.41
C MET A 286 -8.29 -20.75 -5.52
N GLU A 287 -9.25 -19.83 -5.59
CA GLU A 287 -10.26 -19.85 -6.66
C GLU A 287 -9.62 -19.71 -8.05
N ARG A 288 -8.64 -18.83 -8.18
CA ARG A 288 -7.94 -18.59 -9.45
C ARG A 288 -7.08 -19.78 -9.89
N ILE A 289 -6.45 -20.49 -8.94
CA ILE A 289 -5.54 -21.60 -9.24
C ILE A 289 -6.31 -22.91 -9.45
N PHE A 290 -7.33 -23.18 -8.63
CA PHE A 290 -8.00 -24.48 -8.60
C PHE A 290 -9.36 -24.54 -9.30
N LYS A 291 -9.84 -23.43 -9.92
CA LYS A 291 -11.00 -23.51 -10.83
C LYS A 291 -10.59 -24.31 -12.06
N LYS A 292 -11.19 -25.48 -12.27
CA LYS A 292 -11.08 -26.25 -13.52
C LYS A 292 -11.60 -25.40 -14.67
N GLU A 293 -10.78 -25.21 -15.72
CA GLU A 293 -11.19 -24.57 -16.97
C GLU A 293 -12.39 -25.30 -17.57
N SER A 294 -13.53 -24.63 -17.60
CA SER A 294 -14.60 -24.97 -18.56
C SER A 294 -14.23 -24.33 -19.90
N GLN A 295 -14.30 -25.11 -20.98
CA GLN A 295 -13.84 -24.85 -22.35
C GLN A 295 -14.14 -23.43 -22.87
N PRO A 296 -13.30 -22.87 -23.74
CA PRO A 296 -13.51 -21.53 -24.29
C PRO A 296 -14.62 -21.51 -25.34
N LEU A 297 -15.61 -20.64 -25.17
CA LEU A 297 -16.55 -20.27 -26.20
C LEU A 297 -15.96 -19.19 -27.12
N PRO A 298 -16.30 -19.17 -28.43
CA PRO A 298 -15.62 -18.36 -29.42
C PRO A 298 -15.94 -16.86 -29.29
N PHE A 299 -14.90 -16.08 -29.42
CA PHE A 299 -14.86 -14.63 -29.42
C PHE A 299 -15.56 -14.06 -30.68
N SER A 300 -16.48 -13.12 -30.50
CA SER A 300 -16.89 -12.18 -31.55
C SER A 300 -16.53 -10.74 -31.11
N ALA A 301 -15.68 -10.11 -31.90
CA ALA A 301 -15.21 -8.76 -31.69
C ALA A 301 -16.22 -7.71 -32.19
N GLY A 302 -16.37 -6.64 -31.43
CA GLY A 302 -16.98 -5.39 -31.88
C GLY A 302 -16.43 -4.21 -31.10
N PRO A 303 -16.13 -3.06 -31.75
CA PRO A 303 -15.25 -2.05 -31.22
C PRO A 303 -15.96 -0.83 -30.62
N LEU A 304 -15.14 0.07 -29.98
CA LEU A 304 -15.35 1.49 -29.68
C LEU A 304 -15.57 1.83 -28.20
N PHE A 305 -14.85 2.68 -27.58
CA PHE A 305 -14.29 4.00 -27.75
C PHE A 305 -13.25 4.32 -26.67
N ALA A 306 -12.21 5.01 -27.08
CA ALA A 306 -11.23 5.64 -26.20
C ALA A 306 -11.78 6.93 -25.62
N GLN A 307 -11.53 7.19 -24.32
CA GLN A 307 -11.37 8.56 -23.83
C GLN A 307 -10.43 8.57 -22.62
N GLU A 308 -9.48 9.50 -22.70
CA GLU A 308 -8.42 9.76 -21.73
C GLU A 308 -8.96 10.30 -20.41
N SER A 309 -8.41 9.84 -19.31
CA SER A 309 -8.38 10.59 -18.05
C SER A 309 -7.27 10.05 -17.15
N GLY A 310 -6.59 10.94 -16.46
CA GLY A 310 -5.31 10.86 -15.78
C GLY A 310 -5.17 9.82 -14.65
N PRO A 311 -4.03 9.81 -13.94
CA PRO A 311 -3.52 8.63 -13.25
C PRO A 311 -4.34 8.27 -12.03
N ILE A 312 -5.09 7.21 -12.14
CA ILE A 312 -5.75 6.52 -11.02
C ILE A 312 -4.76 5.49 -10.50
N GLN A 313 -4.46 5.58 -9.22
CA GLN A 313 -3.73 4.59 -8.46
C GLN A 313 -4.50 3.26 -8.53
N GLY A 314 -4.06 2.36 -9.42
CA GLY A 314 -4.79 1.17 -9.79
C GLY A 314 -4.87 0.16 -8.65
N ASP A 315 -6.08 -0.12 -8.26
CA ASP A 315 -6.44 -1.29 -7.46
C ASP A 315 -6.13 -2.56 -8.28
N LEU A 316 -5.35 -3.47 -7.72
CA LEU A 316 -4.86 -4.67 -8.41
C LEU A 316 -5.95 -5.74 -8.64
N PHE A 317 -7.19 -5.42 -8.31
CA PHE A 317 -8.36 -6.31 -8.37
C PHE A 317 -9.59 -5.61 -8.99
N ALA A 318 -9.46 -5.13 -10.24
CA ALA A 318 -10.66 -4.79 -10.99
C ALA A 318 -11.29 -6.09 -11.49
N GLU A 319 -12.47 -6.39 -10.99
CA GLU A 319 -13.31 -7.52 -11.41
C GLU A 319 -13.71 -7.38 -12.87
N ILE A 320 -13.49 -8.45 -13.63
CA ILE A 320 -14.16 -8.67 -14.92
C ILE A 320 -15.48 -9.35 -14.61
N THR A 321 -16.57 -8.64 -14.71
CA THR A 321 -17.91 -9.23 -14.66
C THR A 321 -18.22 -9.90 -15.99
N PRO A 322 -18.54 -11.20 -16.06
CA PRO A 322 -19.17 -11.81 -17.21
C PRO A 322 -20.70 -11.71 -17.06
N ASN A 323 -21.36 -11.04 -17.99
CA ASN A 323 -22.82 -11.11 -18.14
C ASN A 323 -23.22 -12.48 -18.71
N GLY A 324 -23.89 -13.29 -17.91
CA GLY A 324 -24.59 -14.49 -18.31
C GLY A 324 -25.23 -15.17 -17.10
N PRO A 325 -26.38 -15.82 -17.21
CA PRO A 325 -27.04 -16.44 -16.06
C PRO A 325 -26.15 -17.54 -15.49
N ILE A 326 -25.67 -17.33 -14.27
CA ILE A 326 -24.82 -18.26 -13.54
C ILE A 326 -25.74 -19.16 -12.74
N GLU A 327 -25.72 -20.48 -13.02
CA GLU A 327 -26.19 -21.48 -12.07
C GLU A 327 -25.33 -21.38 -10.79
N GLU A 328 -26.00 -21.09 -9.67
CA GLU A 328 -25.40 -20.97 -8.35
C GLU A 328 -24.69 -22.26 -7.95
N LYS A 329 -23.35 -22.30 -8.05
CA LYS A 329 -22.54 -23.21 -7.24
C LYS A 329 -22.25 -22.50 -5.93
N LYS A 330 -22.82 -23.03 -4.83
CA LYS A 330 -22.67 -22.60 -3.45
C LYS A 330 -21.22 -22.24 -3.13
N SER A 331 -20.93 -20.95 -2.98
CA SER A 331 -19.78 -20.47 -2.20
C SER A 331 -20.02 -20.87 -0.75
N ASN A 332 -19.00 -21.37 -0.03
CA ASN A 332 -19.09 -21.67 1.40
C ASN A 332 -19.19 -20.41 2.30
N ILE A 333 -19.51 -19.26 1.73
CA ILE A 333 -19.69 -17.98 2.43
C ILE A 333 -21.18 -17.71 2.50
N ASP A 334 -21.65 -17.53 3.72
CA ASP A 334 -23.04 -17.16 3.95
C ASP A 334 -23.34 -15.73 3.52
N THR A 335 -24.56 -15.50 3.08
CA THR A 335 -25.09 -14.18 2.70
C THR A 335 -26.50 -14.05 3.30
N LEU A 336 -27.07 -12.88 3.24
CA LEU A 336 -28.45 -12.70 3.67
C LEU A 336 -29.44 -13.69 3.01
N LYS A 337 -29.16 -14.12 1.78
CA LYS A 337 -29.99 -15.07 1.03
C LYS A 337 -29.86 -16.53 1.53
N THR A 338 -28.76 -16.86 2.21
CA THR A 338 -28.51 -18.24 2.70
C THR A 338 -28.92 -18.42 4.15
N LEU A 339 -29.08 -17.34 4.90
CA LEU A 339 -29.48 -17.37 6.31
C LEU A 339 -31.00 -17.17 6.47
N ASN A 340 -31.56 -17.79 7.50
CA ASN A 340 -32.92 -17.52 7.94
C ASN A 340 -32.89 -16.40 8.97
N THR A 341 -33.26 -15.19 8.57
CA THR A 341 -33.21 -13.97 9.39
C THR A 341 -34.62 -13.45 9.68
N ASP A 342 -34.80 -12.86 10.87
CA ASP A 342 -36.01 -12.13 11.29
C ASP A 342 -35.71 -10.62 11.28
N TYR A 343 -35.63 -10.04 10.09
CA TYR A 343 -35.39 -8.61 9.89
C TYR A 343 -36.73 -7.90 9.66
N GLN A 344 -37.02 -6.87 10.46
CA GLN A 344 -38.31 -6.22 10.50
C GLN A 344 -38.23 -4.71 10.29
N LEU A 345 -39.10 -4.19 9.39
CA LEU A 345 -39.32 -2.78 9.23
C LEU A 345 -40.34 -2.29 10.27
N ILE A 346 -39.95 -1.36 11.11
CA ILE A 346 -40.71 -0.79 12.21
C ILE A 346 -41.27 0.58 11.79
N ASP A 347 -42.30 0.58 11.01
CA ASP A 347 -42.84 1.71 10.25
C ASP A 347 -43.99 2.48 10.97
N ASN A 348 -44.47 1.98 12.09
CA ASN A 348 -45.57 2.60 12.83
C ASN A 348 -45.32 2.67 14.34
N LYS A 349 -46.14 3.48 15.03
CA LYS A 349 -45.95 3.77 16.45
C LYS A 349 -46.16 2.56 17.35
N GLU A 350 -47.06 1.68 17.01
CA GLU A 350 -47.38 0.47 17.77
C GLU A 350 -46.20 -0.46 17.78
N LYS A 351 -45.62 -0.76 16.60
CA LYS A 351 -44.40 -1.58 16.49
C LYS A 351 -43.21 -0.94 17.21
N ARG A 352 -43.04 0.40 17.12
CA ARG A 352 -41.99 1.09 17.87
C ARG A 352 -42.15 0.91 19.37
N ALA A 353 -43.39 1.05 19.89
CA ALA A 353 -43.65 0.83 21.33
C ALA A 353 -43.28 -0.60 21.80
N GLU A 354 -43.56 -1.62 20.98
CA GLU A 354 -43.20 -3.00 21.28
C GLU A 354 -41.67 -3.20 21.34
N ILE A 355 -40.93 -2.66 20.37
CA ILE A 355 -39.47 -2.74 20.34
C ILE A 355 -38.84 -1.98 21.51
N ILE A 356 -39.37 -0.79 21.84
CA ILE A 356 -38.92 -0.02 23.01
C ILE A 356 -39.04 -0.83 24.30
N GLN A 357 -40.21 -1.49 24.51
CA GLN A 357 -40.39 -2.33 25.70
C GLN A 357 -39.40 -3.51 25.77
N LYS A 358 -39.09 -4.14 24.63
CA LYS A 358 -38.06 -5.19 24.55
C LYS A 358 -36.68 -4.64 24.87
N LEU A 359 -36.26 -3.52 24.25
CA LEU A 359 -34.95 -2.92 24.45
C LEU A 359 -34.72 -2.41 25.88
N LEU A 360 -35.77 -1.89 26.56
CA LEU A 360 -35.69 -1.46 27.96
C LEU A 360 -35.32 -2.60 28.92
N THR A 361 -35.68 -3.83 28.59
CA THR A 361 -35.38 -5.03 29.40
C THR A 361 -34.14 -5.78 28.94
N THR A 362 -33.58 -5.37 27.80
CA THR A 362 -32.41 -6.03 27.18
C THR A 362 -31.12 -5.51 27.80
N LYS A 363 -30.21 -6.44 28.16
CA LYS A 363 -28.92 -6.10 28.75
C LYS A 363 -27.85 -5.72 27.73
N ILE A 364 -27.94 -6.24 26.54
CA ILE A 364 -26.95 -6.06 25.45
C ILE A 364 -27.73 -5.93 24.15
N PHE A 365 -27.49 -4.87 23.40
CA PHE A 365 -28.01 -4.72 22.05
C PHE A 365 -27.00 -4.00 21.16
N ALA A 366 -26.97 -4.36 19.88
CA ALA A 366 -26.27 -3.62 18.85
C ALA A 366 -27.18 -2.52 18.28
N LEU A 367 -26.58 -1.42 17.88
CA LEU A 367 -27.22 -0.31 17.21
C LEU A 367 -26.36 0.16 16.02
N ASP A 368 -27.01 0.68 15.02
CA ASP A 368 -26.40 1.34 13.89
C ASP A 368 -27.31 2.46 13.40
N THR A 369 -26.75 3.50 12.74
CA THR A 369 -27.51 4.63 12.20
C THR A 369 -27.29 4.81 10.71
N GLU A 370 -28.37 4.88 9.96
CA GLU A 370 -28.36 5.26 8.55
C GLU A 370 -28.49 6.76 8.41
N THR A 371 -27.63 7.36 7.59
CA THR A 371 -27.51 8.81 7.49
C THR A 371 -27.34 9.30 6.06
N THR A 372 -27.40 10.63 5.86
CA THR A 372 -27.21 11.25 4.55
C THR A 372 -25.77 11.44 4.15
N GLY A 373 -24.80 11.21 5.04
CA GLY A 373 -23.37 11.45 4.75
C GLY A 373 -22.45 10.90 5.80
N THR A 374 -21.15 11.04 5.58
CA THR A 374 -20.10 10.48 6.44
C THR A 374 -19.57 11.47 7.49
N ASP A 375 -19.96 12.74 7.44
CA ASP A 375 -19.67 13.72 8.49
C ASP A 375 -20.80 13.74 9.52
N PRO A 376 -20.60 13.24 10.75
CA PRO A 376 -21.67 13.14 11.74
C PRO A 376 -22.21 14.49 12.21
N MET A 377 -21.45 15.59 12.02
CA MET A 377 -21.88 16.93 12.38
C MET A 377 -22.85 17.56 11.37
N GLU A 378 -22.81 17.08 10.11
CA GLU A 378 -23.66 17.60 9.01
C GLU A 378 -24.73 16.60 8.59
N ALA A 379 -24.50 15.31 8.83
CA ALA A 379 -25.38 14.24 8.38
C ALA A 379 -26.76 14.29 9.07
N GLU A 380 -27.79 14.07 8.27
CA GLU A 380 -29.15 13.85 8.77
C GLU A 380 -29.41 12.38 9.00
N LEU A 381 -30.10 12.04 10.07
CA LEU A 381 -30.49 10.68 10.41
C LEU A 381 -31.63 10.20 9.50
N VAL A 382 -31.39 9.11 8.77
CA VAL A 382 -32.33 8.44 7.86
C VAL A 382 -33.05 7.27 8.54
N GLY A 383 -32.38 6.59 9.46
CA GLY A 383 -32.96 5.51 10.23
C GLY A 383 -32.05 5.05 11.37
N MET A 384 -32.64 4.23 12.24
CA MET A 384 -31.91 3.56 13.32
C MET A 384 -32.20 2.06 13.24
N SER A 385 -31.16 1.24 13.40
CA SER A 385 -31.33 -0.21 13.47
C SER A 385 -30.86 -0.77 14.81
N PHE A 386 -31.49 -1.87 15.24
CA PHE A 386 -31.19 -2.56 16.48
C PHE A 386 -31.15 -4.06 16.28
N SER A 387 -30.25 -4.73 16.97
CA SER A 387 -30.23 -6.18 17.11
C SER A 387 -29.89 -6.58 18.56
N PHE A 388 -30.62 -7.52 19.12
CA PHE A 388 -30.40 -8.05 20.47
C PHE A 388 -30.40 -9.59 20.52
N ALA A 389 -30.55 -10.22 19.38
CA ALA A 389 -30.35 -11.64 19.17
C ALA A 389 -29.80 -11.89 17.77
N GLU A 390 -28.95 -12.89 17.61
CA GLU A 390 -28.38 -13.25 16.31
C GLU A 390 -29.46 -13.61 15.29
N ASN A 391 -29.27 -13.18 14.04
CA ASN A 391 -30.20 -13.30 12.92
C ASN A 391 -31.52 -12.51 13.13
N GLN A 392 -31.53 -11.51 13.99
CA GLN A 392 -32.68 -10.66 14.23
C GLN A 392 -32.27 -9.19 14.13
N GLY A 393 -33.08 -8.39 13.45
CA GLY A 393 -32.84 -6.95 13.27
C GLY A 393 -34.12 -6.16 13.13
N PHE A 394 -34.11 -4.92 13.60
CA PHE A 394 -35.24 -4.00 13.59
C PHE A 394 -34.79 -2.65 13.07
N TYR A 395 -35.38 -2.21 11.97
CA TYR A 395 -35.08 -0.92 11.36
C TYR A 395 -36.24 0.07 11.57
N ILE A 396 -35.94 1.23 12.11
CA ILE A 396 -36.84 2.33 12.36
C ILE A 396 -36.53 3.46 11.39
N PRO A 397 -37.33 3.72 10.37
CA PRO A 397 -37.15 4.83 9.46
C PRO A 397 -37.40 6.16 10.15
N ILE A 398 -36.54 7.14 9.87
CA ILE A 398 -36.64 8.50 10.41
C ILE A 398 -36.99 9.45 9.26
N PRO A 399 -38.09 10.22 9.37
CA PRO A 399 -38.54 11.14 8.32
C PRO A 399 -37.57 12.31 8.13
N ALA A 400 -37.63 12.96 6.96
CA ALA A 400 -36.85 14.13 6.66
C ALA A 400 -37.28 15.39 7.46
N ASP A 401 -38.57 15.44 7.85
CA ASP A 401 -39.01 16.50 8.71
C ASP A 401 -38.37 16.44 10.08
N ARG A 402 -37.67 17.52 10.43
CA ARG A 402 -36.86 17.58 11.64
C ARG A 402 -37.64 17.44 12.93
N GLU A 403 -38.86 18.01 12.97
CA GLU A 403 -39.68 17.98 14.17
C GLU A 403 -40.25 16.56 14.40
N GLU A 404 -40.67 15.90 13.32
CA GLU A 404 -41.11 14.50 13.38
C GLU A 404 -39.97 13.56 13.73
N ALA A 405 -38.77 13.76 13.14
CA ALA A 405 -37.58 13.01 13.45
C ALA A 405 -37.22 13.10 14.92
N LEU A 406 -37.20 14.31 15.50
CA LEU A 406 -36.94 14.53 16.92
C LEU A 406 -37.95 13.81 17.82
N LYS A 407 -39.27 13.80 17.45
CA LYS A 407 -40.30 13.08 18.21
C LYS A 407 -40.02 11.58 18.23
N ILE A 408 -39.71 10.99 17.08
CA ILE A 408 -39.41 9.54 16.98
C ILE A 408 -38.15 9.18 17.73
N VAL A 409 -37.05 9.92 17.53
CA VAL A 409 -35.79 9.66 18.22
C VAL A 409 -35.95 9.77 19.74
N ASN A 410 -36.76 10.74 20.21
CA ASN A 410 -37.02 10.92 21.64
C ASN A 410 -37.84 9.76 22.25
N GLU A 411 -38.61 9.00 21.47
CA GLU A 411 -39.25 7.76 21.96
C GLU A 411 -38.22 6.74 22.45
N PHE A 412 -37.02 6.75 21.87
CA PHE A 412 -35.90 5.82 22.19
C PHE A 412 -34.92 6.40 23.21
N LYS A 413 -35.09 7.63 23.68
CA LYS A 413 -34.12 8.32 24.55
C LYS A 413 -33.81 7.51 25.81
N GLU A 414 -34.77 6.96 26.49
CA GLU A 414 -34.56 6.15 27.72
C GLU A 414 -33.69 4.92 27.46
N ILE A 415 -33.76 4.34 26.26
CA ILE A 415 -32.97 3.17 25.86
C ILE A 415 -31.50 3.57 25.68
N PHE A 416 -31.26 4.65 24.97
CA PHE A 416 -29.89 5.15 24.71
C PHE A 416 -29.22 5.63 26.00
N GLU A 417 -29.97 6.30 26.88
CA GLU A 417 -29.46 6.84 28.13
C GLU A 417 -29.46 5.84 29.31
N ASN A 418 -29.90 4.59 29.08
CA ASN A 418 -29.88 3.55 30.10
C ASN A 418 -28.44 3.13 30.44
N GLU A 419 -27.96 3.48 31.62
CA GLU A 419 -26.60 3.16 32.10
C GLU A 419 -26.35 1.67 32.40
N LYS A 420 -27.39 0.84 32.40
CA LYS A 420 -27.26 -0.58 32.72
C LYS A 420 -27.14 -1.50 31.51
N SER A 421 -27.52 -1.05 30.33
CA SER A 421 -27.44 -1.83 29.10
C SER A 421 -26.16 -1.54 28.32
N LEU A 422 -25.50 -2.60 27.85
CA LEU A 422 -24.33 -2.52 26.96
C LEU A 422 -24.80 -2.19 25.54
N LYS A 423 -24.32 -1.07 24.99
CA LYS A 423 -24.52 -0.70 23.59
C LYS A 423 -23.33 -1.15 22.77
N VAL A 424 -23.62 -1.87 21.71
CA VAL A 424 -22.63 -2.39 20.77
C VAL A 424 -22.76 -1.62 19.45
N GLY A 425 -21.66 -1.17 18.88
CA GLY A 425 -21.65 -0.51 17.57
C GLY A 425 -20.37 -0.83 16.80
N GLN A 426 -20.38 -0.50 15.53
CA GLN A 426 -19.21 -0.51 14.64
C GLN A 426 -18.83 0.94 14.34
N ASN A 427 -17.76 1.47 14.91
CA ASN A 427 -17.44 2.89 14.94
C ASN A 427 -18.56 3.71 15.64
N ILE A 428 -18.97 3.21 16.79
CA ILE A 428 -20.11 3.74 17.58
C ILE A 428 -20.00 5.25 17.88
N LYS A 429 -18.79 5.79 17.85
CA LYS A 429 -18.55 7.24 18.01
C LYS A 429 -19.34 8.08 17.00
N TYR A 430 -19.42 7.62 15.76
CA TYR A 430 -20.19 8.26 14.71
C TYR A 430 -21.68 8.33 15.09
N ASP A 431 -22.27 7.21 15.49
CA ASP A 431 -23.67 7.10 15.87
C ASP A 431 -24.00 7.96 17.09
N MET A 432 -23.09 7.99 18.06
CA MET A 432 -23.24 8.82 19.26
C MET A 432 -23.32 10.32 18.93
N ILE A 433 -22.48 10.81 18.00
CA ILE A 433 -22.48 12.22 17.57
C ILE A 433 -23.77 12.52 16.78
N VAL A 434 -24.18 11.64 15.88
CA VAL A 434 -25.42 11.78 15.12
C VAL A 434 -26.62 11.86 16.08
N LEU A 435 -26.74 10.95 17.03
CA LEU A 435 -27.84 10.94 18.02
C LEU A 435 -27.80 12.17 18.92
N GLN A 436 -26.62 12.64 19.31
CA GLN A 436 -26.47 13.87 20.09
C GLN A 436 -27.03 15.11 19.36
N ASN A 437 -26.92 15.16 18.03
CA ASN A 437 -27.56 16.19 17.21
C ASN A 437 -29.08 16.16 17.27
N TYR A 438 -29.67 15.04 17.71
CA TYR A 438 -31.13 14.87 17.92
C TYR A 438 -31.52 14.94 19.42
N GLY A 439 -30.60 15.40 20.28
CA GLY A 439 -30.85 15.63 21.71
C GLY A 439 -30.84 14.36 22.58
N VAL A 440 -30.17 13.31 22.10
CA VAL A 440 -30.02 12.04 22.81
C VAL A 440 -28.56 11.72 23.07
N GLU A 441 -28.23 11.44 24.34
CA GLU A 441 -26.91 10.97 24.74
C GLU A 441 -26.89 9.46 24.87
N VAL A 442 -25.86 8.81 24.34
CA VAL A 442 -25.66 7.37 24.57
C VAL A 442 -24.83 7.19 25.84
N LYS A 443 -25.44 6.61 26.89
CA LYS A 443 -24.84 6.44 28.22
C LYS A 443 -24.62 4.96 28.57
N GLY A 444 -23.82 4.71 29.58
CA GLY A 444 -23.52 3.38 30.10
C GLY A 444 -22.39 2.68 29.33
N PRO A 445 -22.26 1.36 29.53
CA PRO A 445 -21.17 0.59 28.92
C PRO A 445 -21.29 0.53 27.39
N LEU A 446 -20.14 0.62 26.72
CA LEU A 446 -20.02 0.58 25.28
C LEU A 446 -19.13 -0.61 24.85
N PHE A 447 -19.38 -1.12 23.66
CA PHE A 447 -18.50 -2.05 22.96
C PHE A 447 -18.44 -1.65 21.49
N ASP A 448 -17.28 -1.21 21.02
CA ASP A 448 -17.05 -0.90 19.62
C ASP A 448 -16.29 -2.03 18.95
N THR A 449 -16.89 -2.66 17.93
CA THR A 449 -16.30 -3.81 17.23
C THR A 449 -15.08 -3.42 16.40
N MET A 450 -15.05 -2.19 15.86
CA MET A 450 -13.90 -1.66 15.13
C MET A 450 -12.70 -1.45 16.06
N VAL A 451 -12.93 -0.87 17.26
CA VAL A 451 -11.89 -0.65 18.27
C VAL A 451 -11.44 -1.98 18.89
N ALA A 452 -12.37 -2.91 19.13
CA ALA A 452 -12.03 -4.25 19.62
C ALA A 452 -11.08 -4.99 18.68
N HIS A 453 -11.38 -4.95 17.39
CA HIS A 453 -10.50 -5.55 16.39
C HIS A 453 -9.18 -4.80 16.25
N TYR A 454 -9.17 -3.48 16.35
CA TYR A 454 -7.95 -2.69 16.35
C TYR A 454 -7.01 -3.06 17.50
N VAL A 455 -7.52 -3.24 18.72
CA VAL A 455 -6.73 -3.68 19.88
C VAL A 455 -6.12 -5.06 19.66
N LEU A 456 -6.83 -5.96 18.97
CA LEU A 456 -6.35 -7.30 18.63
C LEU A 456 -5.37 -7.33 17.46
N GLN A 457 -5.61 -6.52 16.44
CA GLN A 457 -4.93 -6.56 15.15
C GLN A 457 -4.76 -5.14 14.57
N PRO A 458 -3.88 -4.28 15.16
CA PRO A 458 -3.81 -2.85 14.84
C PRO A 458 -3.36 -2.55 13.41
N GLU A 459 -2.77 -3.51 12.70
CA GLU A 459 -2.26 -3.34 11.34
C GLU A 459 -3.26 -3.77 10.24
N LEU A 460 -4.43 -4.35 10.64
CA LEU A 460 -5.43 -4.82 9.70
C LEU A 460 -6.46 -3.75 9.34
N ARG A 461 -7.38 -4.12 8.43
CA ARG A 461 -8.59 -3.35 8.16
C ARG A 461 -9.63 -3.66 9.24
N HIS A 462 -10.38 -2.64 9.64
CA HIS A 462 -11.38 -2.77 10.72
C HIS A 462 -12.81 -2.51 10.22
N GLY A 463 -13.03 -2.44 8.90
CA GLY A 463 -14.36 -2.27 8.31
C GLY A 463 -15.23 -3.50 8.53
N MET A 464 -16.55 -3.29 8.69
CA MET A 464 -17.52 -4.35 9.02
C MET A 464 -17.53 -5.47 7.98
N ASP A 465 -17.53 -5.16 6.69
CA ASP A 465 -17.49 -6.13 5.59
C ASP A 465 -16.31 -7.11 5.75
N TYR A 466 -15.11 -6.54 6.00
CA TYR A 466 -13.91 -7.32 6.23
C TYR A 466 -14.01 -8.18 7.48
N LEU A 467 -14.52 -7.64 8.59
CA LEU A 467 -14.70 -8.38 9.84
C LEU A 467 -15.74 -9.50 9.71
N ALA A 468 -16.83 -9.24 9.01
CA ALA A 468 -17.86 -10.25 8.74
C ALA A 468 -17.30 -11.40 7.91
N GLU A 469 -16.51 -11.11 6.90
CA GLU A 469 -15.88 -12.13 6.06
C GLU A 469 -14.92 -13.02 6.84
N ILE A 470 -14.03 -12.44 7.65
CA ILE A 470 -12.97 -13.21 8.34
C ILE A 470 -13.45 -13.92 9.61
N TYR A 471 -14.38 -13.33 10.37
CA TYR A 471 -14.84 -13.88 11.64
C TYR A 471 -16.15 -14.65 11.55
N LEU A 472 -17.04 -14.29 10.62
CA LEU A 472 -18.37 -14.89 10.48
C LEU A 472 -18.50 -15.77 9.23
N HIS A 473 -17.51 -15.75 8.31
CA HIS A 473 -17.63 -16.33 6.98
C HIS A 473 -18.89 -15.84 6.23
N TYR A 474 -19.16 -14.57 6.36
CA TYR A 474 -20.37 -13.91 5.89
C TYR A 474 -20.03 -12.73 4.99
N GLN A 475 -20.68 -12.66 3.84
CA GLN A 475 -20.60 -11.53 2.92
C GLN A 475 -21.82 -10.61 3.14
N THR A 476 -21.55 -9.39 3.62
CA THR A 476 -22.56 -8.35 3.84
C THR A 476 -23.06 -7.75 2.52
N ILE A 477 -24.21 -7.10 2.57
CA ILE A 477 -24.70 -6.25 1.49
C ILE A 477 -23.80 -5.01 1.41
N HIS A 478 -23.24 -4.71 0.24
CA HIS A 478 -22.45 -3.49 0.06
C HIS A 478 -23.34 -2.28 -0.14
N ILE A 479 -23.00 -1.14 0.47
CA ILE A 479 -23.77 0.11 0.36
C ILE A 479 -23.93 0.56 -1.10
N GLU A 480 -22.94 0.28 -1.97
CA GLU A 480 -23.00 0.57 -3.39
C GLU A 480 -24.11 -0.21 -4.13
N GLU A 481 -24.59 -1.31 -3.59
CA GLU A 481 -25.73 -2.05 -4.14
C GLU A 481 -27.05 -1.27 -3.93
N LEU A 482 -27.12 -0.44 -2.88
CA LEU A 482 -28.29 0.37 -2.56
C LEU A 482 -28.26 1.73 -3.26
N ILE A 483 -27.13 2.46 -3.10
CA ILE A 483 -27.04 3.86 -3.55
C ILE A 483 -26.25 4.03 -4.86
N GLY A 484 -25.70 2.94 -5.40
CA GLY A 484 -24.90 2.94 -6.62
C GLY A 484 -23.43 3.27 -6.40
N PRO A 485 -22.59 3.08 -7.43
CA PRO A 485 -21.13 3.25 -7.32
C PRO A 485 -20.74 4.70 -7.03
N LYS A 486 -19.58 4.87 -6.39
CA LYS A 486 -19.01 6.20 -6.06
C LYS A 486 -18.90 7.08 -7.31
N GLY A 487 -19.44 8.28 -7.23
CA GLY A 487 -19.39 9.27 -8.31
C GLY A 487 -20.55 10.26 -8.28
N LYS A 488 -20.61 11.11 -9.30
CA LYS A 488 -21.64 12.18 -9.40
C LYS A 488 -23.08 11.70 -9.40
N ASN A 489 -23.32 10.43 -9.74
CA ASN A 489 -24.66 9.83 -9.83
C ASN A 489 -24.98 8.92 -8.64
N GLN A 490 -24.14 8.87 -7.61
CA GLN A 490 -24.42 8.11 -6.40
C GLN A 490 -25.62 8.74 -5.69
N LYS A 491 -26.60 7.91 -5.35
CA LYS A 491 -27.78 8.35 -4.58
C LYS A 491 -27.41 8.58 -3.12
N ASN A 492 -28.31 9.22 -2.40
CA ASN A 492 -28.25 9.36 -0.96
C ASN A 492 -29.18 8.32 -0.32
N MET A 493 -28.89 7.85 0.89
CA MET A 493 -29.77 6.95 1.63
C MET A 493 -31.18 7.54 1.81
N ARG A 494 -31.28 8.85 1.93
CA ARG A 494 -32.59 9.59 2.02
C ARG A 494 -33.44 9.46 0.75
N ASP A 495 -32.86 9.19 -0.40
CA ASP A 495 -33.57 9.03 -1.68
C ASP A 495 -34.19 7.64 -1.83
N LEU A 496 -33.96 6.73 -0.91
CA LEU A 496 -34.45 5.36 -0.93
C LEU A 496 -35.68 5.21 -0.04
N ALA A 497 -36.62 4.33 -0.46
CA ALA A 497 -37.70 3.94 0.39
C ALA A 497 -37.26 3.06 1.56
N PRO A 498 -37.88 3.14 2.74
CA PRO A 498 -37.52 2.32 3.90
C PRO A 498 -37.45 0.82 3.61
N GLU A 499 -38.31 0.31 2.71
CA GLU A 499 -38.35 -1.09 2.27
C GLU A 499 -37.08 -1.52 1.51
N ALA A 500 -36.35 -0.59 0.92
CA ALA A 500 -35.11 -0.85 0.25
C ALA A 500 -33.91 -0.82 1.23
N ILE A 501 -34.03 -0.11 2.35
CA ILE A 501 -32.96 0.08 3.32
C ILE A 501 -32.96 -0.98 4.43
N TYR A 502 -34.14 -1.41 4.88
CA TYR A 502 -34.30 -2.12 6.17
C TYR A 502 -33.49 -3.41 6.27
N GLN A 503 -33.33 -4.14 5.16
CA GLN A 503 -32.53 -5.39 5.19
C GLN A 503 -31.06 -5.11 5.41
N TYR A 504 -30.52 -4.11 4.73
CA TYR A 504 -29.14 -3.65 4.90
C TYR A 504 -28.89 -3.16 6.33
N ALA A 505 -29.72 -2.24 6.82
CA ALA A 505 -29.57 -1.67 8.16
C ALA A 505 -29.75 -2.71 9.29
N CYS A 506 -30.67 -3.66 9.14
CA CYS A 506 -30.83 -4.77 10.07
C CYS A 506 -29.62 -5.71 10.06
N GLU A 507 -29.07 -5.97 8.86
CA GLU A 507 -27.86 -6.77 8.70
C GLU A 507 -26.67 -6.14 9.43
N ASP A 508 -26.47 -4.81 9.31
CA ASP A 508 -25.37 -4.11 9.95
C ASP A 508 -25.43 -4.21 11.48
N ALA A 509 -26.62 -4.06 12.07
CA ALA A 509 -26.81 -4.24 13.51
C ALA A 509 -26.62 -5.72 13.96
N ASP A 510 -27.13 -6.69 13.19
CA ASP A 510 -26.98 -8.12 13.49
C ASP A 510 -25.52 -8.61 13.38
N VAL A 511 -24.84 -8.22 12.29
CA VAL A 511 -23.42 -8.51 12.09
C VAL A 511 -22.57 -7.90 13.21
N THR A 512 -22.85 -6.67 13.60
CA THR A 512 -22.19 -5.99 14.71
C THR A 512 -22.36 -6.76 16.04
N LEU A 513 -23.56 -7.27 16.33
CA LEU A 513 -23.79 -8.09 17.51
C LEU A 513 -23.03 -9.42 17.46
N LYS A 514 -23.03 -10.11 16.34
CA LYS A 514 -22.26 -11.36 16.13
C LYS A 514 -20.75 -11.14 16.28
N LEU A 515 -20.23 -10.07 15.69
CA LEU A 515 -18.82 -9.70 15.79
C LEU A 515 -18.44 -9.43 17.25
N LYS A 516 -19.27 -8.70 18.01
CA LYS A 516 -19.06 -8.50 19.46
C LYS A 516 -18.88 -9.82 20.19
N ASN A 517 -19.75 -10.81 19.94
CA ASN A 517 -19.72 -12.11 20.63
C ASN A 517 -18.43 -12.90 20.38
N ILE A 518 -17.79 -12.69 19.23
CA ILE A 518 -16.51 -13.32 18.88
C ILE A 518 -15.34 -12.50 19.41
N LEU A 519 -15.32 -11.19 19.12
CA LEU A 519 -14.21 -10.31 19.49
C LEU A 519 -14.02 -10.20 21.00
N GLU A 520 -15.08 -10.23 21.78
CA GLU A 520 -14.99 -10.25 23.24
C GLU A 520 -14.24 -11.49 23.75
N LYS A 521 -14.47 -12.67 23.16
CA LYS A 521 -13.74 -13.89 23.49
C LYS A 521 -12.26 -13.80 23.08
N GLU A 522 -11.99 -13.22 21.91
CA GLU A 522 -10.62 -13.03 21.44
C GLU A 522 -9.86 -11.99 22.29
N LEU A 523 -10.49 -10.88 22.72
CA LEU A 523 -9.90 -9.95 23.68
C LEU A 523 -9.46 -10.65 24.96
N LYS A 524 -10.33 -11.48 25.51
CA LYS A 524 -10.04 -12.26 26.71
C LYS A 524 -8.90 -13.25 26.51
N LYS A 525 -8.95 -14.01 25.42
CA LYS A 525 -7.94 -15.00 25.07
C LYS A 525 -6.54 -14.39 24.90
N ASN A 526 -6.47 -13.17 24.34
CA ASN A 526 -5.23 -12.45 24.09
C ASN A 526 -4.80 -11.54 25.27
N GLY A 527 -5.53 -11.53 26.39
CA GLY A 527 -5.22 -10.70 27.55
C GLY A 527 -5.37 -9.19 27.31
N ALA A 528 -6.17 -8.80 26.33
CA ALA A 528 -6.34 -7.41 25.88
C ALA A 528 -7.55 -6.71 26.51
N GLU A 529 -8.30 -7.39 27.40
CA GLU A 529 -9.52 -6.86 28.04
C GLU A 529 -9.26 -5.57 28.80
N GLN A 530 -8.16 -5.50 29.56
CA GLN A 530 -7.84 -4.31 30.36
C GLN A 530 -7.62 -3.09 29.46
N LEU A 531 -6.81 -3.22 28.42
CA LEU A 531 -6.58 -2.14 27.46
C LEU A 531 -7.91 -1.69 26.82
N PHE A 532 -8.72 -2.62 26.38
CA PHE A 532 -9.98 -2.33 25.71
C PHE A 532 -10.99 -1.64 26.65
N TYR A 533 -11.28 -2.24 27.82
CA TYR A 533 -12.35 -1.74 28.69
C TYR A 533 -11.93 -0.57 29.61
N GLU A 534 -10.65 -0.45 29.97
CA GLU A 534 -10.19 0.59 30.89
C GLU A 534 -9.59 1.82 30.18
N ILE A 535 -9.17 1.68 28.91
CA ILE A 535 -8.55 2.77 28.15
C ILE A 535 -9.35 3.10 26.89
N GLU A 536 -9.49 2.17 25.96
CA GLU A 536 -10.03 2.47 24.61
C GLU A 536 -11.53 2.77 24.64
N MET A 537 -12.33 1.99 25.37
CA MET A 537 -13.77 2.27 25.44
C MET A 537 -14.11 3.55 26.23
N PRO A 538 -13.49 3.86 27.37
CA PRO A 538 -13.69 5.14 28.06
C PRO A 538 -13.24 6.36 27.23
N LEU A 539 -12.30 6.19 26.28
CA LEU A 539 -11.86 7.26 25.39
C LEU A 539 -12.95 7.63 24.37
N VAL A 540 -13.80 6.70 23.93
CA VAL A 540 -14.85 6.97 22.93
C VAL A 540 -15.76 8.13 23.32
N PRO A 541 -16.43 8.17 24.49
CA PRO A 541 -17.28 9.31 24.86
C PRO A 541 -16.48 10.60 25.06
N VAL A 542 -15.20 10.53 25.43
CA VAL A 542 -14.33 11.72 25.50
C VAL A 542 -14.11 12.30 24.10
N LEU A 543 -13.84 11.45 23.12
CA LEU A 543 -13.68 11.90 21.73
C LEU A 543 -15.01 12.43 21.16
N VAL A 544 -16.13 11.79 21.44
CA VAL A 544 -17.47 12.34 21.10
C VAL A 544 -17.63 13.75 21.62
N ASN A 545 -17.29 13.98 22.89
CA ASN A 545 -17.41 15.30 23.50
C ASN A 545 -16.47 16.33 22.83
N ILE A 546 -15.22 15.99 22.59
CA ILE A 546 -14.25 16.89 21.96
C ILE A 546 -14.66 17.22 20.52
N GLU A 547 -15.07 16.23 19.76
CA GLU A 547 -15.47 16.38 18.34
C GLU A 547 -16.77 17.19 18.23
N SER A 548 -17.77 16.91 19.07
CA SER A 548 -19.03 17.65 19.09
C SER A 548 -18.89 19.09 19.55
N ASN A 549 -18.02 19.37 20.52
CA ASN A 549 -17.73 20.73 20.95
C ASN A 549 -17.01 21.52 19.86
N GLY A 550 -16.11 20.88 19.12
CA GLY A 550 -15.30 21.53 18.11
C GLY A 550 -14.38 22.63 18.68
N VAL A 551 -13.76 23.39 17.80
CA VAL A 551 -12.85 24.50 18.17
C VAL A 551 -13.32 25.81 17.58
N LEU A 552 -13.22 26.89 18.38
CA LEU A 552 -13.57 28.24 17.97
C LEU A 552 -12.37 28.89 17.28
N LEU A 553 -12.63 29.58 16.18
CA LEU A 553 -11.60 30.30 15.42
C LEU A 553 -11.89 31.81 15.41
N ASP A 554 -10.85 32.59 15.64
CA ASP A 554 -10.84 34.02 15.35
C ASP A 554 -10.65 34.25 13.85
N THR A 555 -11.76 34.36 13.14
CA THR A 555 -11.77 34.52 11.67
C THR A 555 -11.22 35.86 11.22
N GLU A 556 -11.33 36.92 12.05
CA GLU A 556 -10.75 38.22 11.72
C GLU A 556 -9.21 38.21 11.88
N ALA A 557 -8.67 37.53 12.87
CA ALA A 557 -7.24 37.30 12.99
C ALA A 557 -6.70 36.51 11.80
N LEU A 558 -7.39 35.43 11.39
CA LEU A 558 -7.01 34.65 10.20
C LEU A 558 -7.05 35.48 8.92
N LYS A 559 -8.04 36.33 8.74
CA LYS A 559 -8.15 37.22 7.58
C LYS A 559 -7.02 38.27 7.54
N GLN A 560 -6.63 38.79 8.69
CA GLN A 560 -5.47 39.69 8.78
C GLN A 560 -4.18 38.95 8.46
N SER A 561 -4.00 37.74 8.99
CA SER A 561 -2.85 36.87 8.66
C SER A 561 -2.81 36.51 7.19
N SER A 562 -3.97 36.21 6.57
CA SER A 562 -4.08 35.96 5.13
C SER A 562 -3.56 37.13 4.31
N LYS A 563 -4.03 38.34 4.62
CA LYS A 563 -3.57 39.56 3.94
C LYS A 563 -2.06 39.79 4.13
N HIS A 564 -1.57 39.63 5.36
CA HIS A 564 -0.14 39.81 5.67
C HIS A 564 0.74 38.82 4.90
N PHE A 565 0.41 37.53 4.96
CA PHE A 565 1.21 36.50 4.28
C PHE A 565 1.08 36.55 2.76
N THR A 566 -0.06 36.96 2.22
CA THR A 566 -0.20 37.22 0.78
C THR A 566 0.74 38.32 0.33
N THR A 567 0.76 39.46 1.04
CA THR A 567 1.68 40.57 0.72
C THR A 567 3.15 40.15 0.83
N GLN A 568 3.50 39.38 1.86
CA GLN A 568 4.85 38.83 2.02
C GLN A 568 5.21 37.88 0.90
N MET A 569 4.28 36.98 0.51
CA MET A 569 4.46 36.03 -0.57
C MET A 569 4.68 36.73 -1.92
N GLU A 570 3.90 37.80 -2.21
CA GLU A 570 4.06 38.63 -3.40
C GLU A 570 5.43 39.32 -3.44
N ALA A 571 5.93 39.81 -2.30
CA ALA A 571 7.26 40.40 -2.22
C ALA A 571 8.36 39.36 -2.50
N ILE A 572 8.24 38.16 -1.91
CA ILE A 572 9.18 37.04 -2.16
C ILE A 572 9.12 36.60 -3.62
N GLU A 573 7.95 36.58 -4.24
CA GLU A 573 7.77 36.26 -5.64
C GLU A 573 8.56 37.21 -6.55
N GLN A 574 8.49 38.51 -6.28
CA GLN A 574 9.30 39.51 -6.99
C GLN A 574 10.81 39.31 -6.79
N GLU A 575 11.25 38.99 -5.55
CA GLU A 575 12.65 38.65 -5.30
C GLU A 575 13.09 37.41 -6.09
N ILE A 576 12.24 36.37 -6.16
CA ILE A 576 12.51 35.16 -6.96
C ILE A 576 12.68 35.50 -8.43
N TYR A 577 11.80 36.32 -9.01
CA TYR A 577 11.90 36.73 -10.41
C TYR A 577 13.16 37.56 -10.70
N GLN A 578 13.52 38.45 -9.79
CA GLN A 578 14.77 39.22 -9.92
C GLN A 578 16.01 38.28 -9.85
N LEU A 579 16.05 37.33 -8.94
CA LEU A 579 17.14 36.37 -8.81
C LEU A 579 17.21 35.37 -9.97
N ALA A 580 16.07 35.02 -10.55
CA ALA A 580 15.95 34.14 -11.69
C ALA A 580 16.20 34.86 -13.04
N GLY A 581 15.98 36.19 -13.08
CA GLY A 581 16.08 37.02 -14.28
C GLY A 581 14.90 36.82 -15.23
N GLU A 582 13.79 36.27 -14.79
CA GLU A 582 12.54 36.10 -15.51
C GLU A 582 11.38 35.78 -14.60
N GLU A 583 10.16 36.01 -15.05
CA GLU A 583 8.93 35.57 -14.42
C GLU A 583 8.59 34.12 -14.85
N PHE A 584 8.18 33.31 -13.89
CA PHE A 584 7.75 31.93 -14.12
C PHE A 584 6.78 31.47 -13.05
N ASN A 585 6.06 30.38 -13.29
CA ASN A 585 5.15 29.82 -12.28
C ASN A 585 5.91 29.04 -11.21
N ILE A 586 6.10 29.67 -10.02
CA ILE A 586 6.80 29.09 -8.86
C ILE A 586 6.06 27.86 -8.30
N ALA A 587 4.73 27.77 -8.54
CA ALA A 587 3.95 26.59 -8.16
C ALA A 587 4.14 25.40 -9.09
N SER A 588 4.77 25.60 -10.28
CA SER A 588 5.03 24.53 -11.25
C SER A 588 6.39 23.88 -10.99
N PRO A 589 6.46 22.61 -10.51
CA PRO A 589 7.72 21.91 -10.34
C PRO A 589 8.58 21.84 -11.61
N LYS A 590 7.93 21.80 -12.77
CA LYS A 590 8.59 21.79 -14.06
C LYS A 590 9.34 23.09 -14.32
N GLN A 591 8.65 24.23 -14.22
CA GLN A 591 9.26 25.55 -14.48
C GLN A 591 10.32 25.89 -13.43
N VAL A 592 10.09 25.57 -12.17
CA VAL A 592 11.11 25.70 -11.12
C VAL A 592 12.36 24.90 -11.47
N GLY A 593 12.20 23.67 -11.95
CA GLY A 593 13.33 22.82 -12.35
C GLY A 593 14.08 23.38 -13.56
N GLU A 594 13.39 23.87 -14.57
CA GLU A 594 13.98 24.53 -15.75
C GLU A 594 14.79 25.76 -15.35
N VAL A 595 14.24 26.63 -14.49
CA VAL A 595 14.93 27.82 -14.00
C VAL A 595 16.17 27.46 -13.19
N LEU A 596 16.05 26.57 -12.21
CA LEU A 596 17.16 26.23 -11.31
C LEU A 596 18.29 25.47 -12.00
N PHE A 597 17.97 24.53 -12.90
CA PHE A 597 18.94 23.56 -13.39
C PHE A 597 19.36 23.80 -14.85
N ASP A 598 18.48 24.32 -15.70
CA ASP A 598 18.84 24.62 -17.10
C ASP A 598 19.36 26.05 -17.25
N LYS A 599 18.71 27.05 -16.61
CA LYS A 599 19.07 28.46 -16.75
C LYS A 599 20.15 28.87 -15.74
N LEU A 600 19.88 28.74 -14.44
CA LEU A 600 20.82 29.16 -13.38
C LEU A 600 21.95 28.16 -13.14
N LYS A 601 21.77 26.91 -13.58
CA LYS A 601 22.76 25.82 -13.47
C LYS A 601 23.36 25.70 -12.08
N ILE A 602 22.52 25.78 -11.04
CA ILE A 602 22.96 25.79 -9.64
C ILE A 602 23.73 24.53 -9.22
N ILE A 603 23.56 23.45 -9.97
CA ILE A 603 24.34 22.20 -9.88
C ILE A 603 24.52 21.61 -11.28
N ASP A 604 25.64 20.88 -11.50
CA ASP A 604 25.96 20.27 -12.81
C ASP A 604 25.08 19.07 -13.15
N LYS A 605 24.58 18.32 -12.14
CA LYS A 605 23.79 17.10 -12.30
C LYS A 605 22.57 17.14 -11.38
N ALA A 606 21.46 17.67 -11.88
CA ALA A 606 20.20 17.67 -11.17
C ALA A 606 19.45 16.33 -11.35
N LYS A 607 18.88 15.84 -10.26
CA LYS A 607 18.06 14.61 -10.26
C LYS A 607 16.78 14.83 -11.08
N LYS A 608 16.49 13.91 -12.00
CA LYS A 608 15.25 13.93 -12.79
C LYS A 608 14.33 12.78 -12.40
N THR A 609 13.02 13.01 -12.54
CA THR A 609 12.01 11.99 -12.46
C THR A 609 12.09 11.04 -13.65
N LYS A 610 11.38 9.91 -13.59
CA LYS A 610 11.29 8.96 -14.73
C LYS A 610 10.71 9.57 -16.00
N THR A 611 9.90 10.62 -15.87
CA THR A 611 9.33 11.39 -16.99
C THR A 611 10.27 12.48 -17.52
N GLY A 612 11.52 12.52 -17.04
CA GLY A 612 12.53 13.48 -17.47
C GLY A 612 12.41 14.87 -16.83
N GLN A 613 11.45 15.10 -15.93
CA GLN A 613 11.33 16.38 -15.21
C GLN A 613 12.31 16.43 -14.04
N TYR A 614 12.81 17.62 -13.73
CA TYR A 614 13.65 17.82 -12.56
C TYR A 614 12.89 17.58 -11.25
N VAL A 615 13.54 16.94 -10.28
CA VAL A 615 12.99 16.76 -8.95
C VAL A 615 13.20 18.06 -8.16
N THR A 616 12.09 18.70 -7.77
CA THR A 616 12.09 19.92 -6.97
C THR A 616 11.32 19.74 -5.65
N SER A 617 11.39 18.52 -5.07
CA SER A 617 10.81 18.27 -3.74
C SER A 617 11.46 19.15 -2.68
N GLU A 618 10.76 19.35 -1.56
CA GLU A 618 11.26 20.15 -0.43
C GLU A 618 12.63 19.64 0.05
N GLU A 619 12.79 18.32 0.18
CA GLU A 619 14.05 17.66 0.55
C GLU A 619 15.21 18.01 -0.39
N VAL A 620 14.96 17.95 -1.71
CA VAL A 620 15.98 18.28 -2.72
C VAL A 620 16.33 19.77 -2.68
N LEU A 621 15.34 20.65 -2.60
CA LEU A 621 15.58 22.08 -2.52
C LEU A 621 16.27 22.46 -1.19
N GLU A 622 15.92 21.83 -0.06
CA GLU A 622 16.58 22.04 1.20
C GLU A 622 18.07 21.69 1.15
N SER A 623 18.43 20.57 0.50
CA SER A 623 19.83 20.20 0.27
C SER A 623 20.61 21.21 -0.59
N LEU A 624 19.89 22.03 -1.37
CA LEU A 624 20.44 23.03 -2.27
C LEU A 624 20.31 24.48 -1.73
N ARG A 625 19.75 24.66 -0.53
CA ARG A 625 19.45 25.98 0.07
C ARG A 625 20.63 26.97 -0.03
N HIS A 626 21.86 26.49 0.22
CA HIS A 626 23.07 27.32 0.23
C HIS A 626 23.76 27.45 -1.13
N LYS A 627 23.21 26.85 -2.19
CA LYS A 627 23.83 26.90 -3.53
C LYS A 627 23.49 28.17 -4.29
N HIS A 628 22.29 28.70 -4.12
CA HIS A 628 21.86 29.94 -4.74
C HIS A 628 20.72 30.57 -3.93
N PRO A 629 20.71 31.93 -3.72
CA PRO A 629 19.68 32.61 -2.94
C PRO A 629 18.24 32.35 -3.40
N VAL A 630 18.03 32.12 -4.68
CA VAL A 630 16.69 31.82 -5.23
C VAL A 630 16.08 30.56 -4.62
N VAL A 631 16.89 29.56 -4.23
CA VAL A 631 16.40 28.29 -3.67
C VAL A 631 15.77 28.54 -2.30
N GLU A 632 16.42 29.33 -1.45
CA GLU A 632 15.89 29.72 -0.15
C GLU A 632 14.57 30.47 -0.30
N LYS A 633 14.50 31.41 -1.26
CA LYS A 633 13.26 32.18 -1.52
C LYS A 633 12.13 31.29 -2.07
N ILE A 634 12.42 30.30 -2.90
CA ILE A 634 11.42 29.34 -3.38
C ILE A 634 10.89 28.47 -2.21
N LEU A 635 11.76 28.04 -1.29
CA LEU A 635 11.34 27.30 -0.10
C LEU A 635 10.45 28.16 0.81
N GLU A 636 10.85 29.42 1.05
CA GLU A 636 10.08 30.39 1.83
C GLU A 636 8.69 30.66 1.20
N HIS A 637 8.64 30.91 -0.09
CA HIS A 637 7.39 31.08 -0.87
C HIS A 637 6.47 29.84 -0.75
N ARG A 638 7.01 28.64 -0.93
CA ARG A 638 6.24 27.39 -0.81
C ARG A 638 5.73 27.17 0.60
N GLY A 639 6.51 27.49 1.60
CA GLY A 639 6.11 27.45 3.02
C GLY A 639 4.90 28.35 3.28
N LEU A 640 4.97 29.62 2.89
CA LEU A 640 3.85 30.57 3.01
C LEU A 640 2.62 30.12 2.23
N LYS A 641 2.81 29.67 1.00
CA LYS A 641 1.71 29.15 0.16
C LYS A 641 0.98 27.99 0.83
N LYS A 642 1.72 27.07 1.43
CA LYS A 642 1.17 25.93 2.16
C LYS A 642 0.39 26.40 3.39
N LEU A 643 0.92 27.35 4.17
CA LEU A 643 0.23 27.89 5.33
C LEU A 643 -1.07 28.58 4.95
N LEU A 644 -1.06 29.40 3.90
CA LEU A 644 -2.26 30.07 3.38
C LEU A 644 -3.31 29.05 2.93
N SER A 645 -2.95 28.17 1.99
CA SER A 645 -3.93 27.28 1.35
C SER A 645 -4.43 26.15 2.26
N THR A 646 -3.62 25.69 3.23
CA THR A 646 -3.98 24.53 4.06
C THR A 646 -4.67 24.94 5.35
N TYR A 647 -4.31 26.10 5.90
CA TYR A 647 -4.79 26.51 7.23
C TYR A 647 -5.53 27.86 7.21
N ILE A 648 -4.89 28.93 6.76
CA ILE A 648 -5.39 30.29 6.97
C ILE A 648 -6.67 30.52 6.18
N ASP A 649 -6.69 30.17 4.89
CA ASP A 649 -7.84 30.37 4.01
C ASP A 649 -8.83 29.20 4.05
N ALA A 650 -8.33 27.99 4.37
CA ALA A 650 -9.16 26.78 4.39
C ALA A 650 -9.97 26.61 5.68
N LEU A 651 -9.36 26.86 6.86
CA LEU A 651 -10.04 26.63 8.16
C LEU A 651 -11.34 27.44 8.31
N PRO A 652 -11.41 28.73 7.95
CA PRO A 652 -12.68 29.47 8.03
C PRO A 652 -13.81 28.88 7.20
N GLN A 653 -13.49 28.21 6.09
CA GLN A 653 -14.48 27.58 5.22
C GLN A 653 -15.06 26.28 5.79
N LEU A 654 -14.40 25.71 6.80
CA LEU A 654 -14.80 24.49 7.49
C LEU A 654 -15.61 24.77 8.75
N ILE A 655 -15.92 26.02 9.03
CA ILE A 655 -16.76 26.38 10.18
C ILE A 655 -18.19 25.88 9.91
N ASN A 656 -18.66 24.98 10.77
CA ASN A 656 -20.01 24.49 10.72
C ASN A 656 -21.00 25.63 11.04
N PRO A 657 -21.95 25.97 10.15
CA PRO A 657 -22.85 27.12 10.33
C PRO A 657 -23.79 26.98 11.53
N ARG A 658 -24.06 25.75 11.99
CA ARG A 658 -24.92 25.47 13.13
C ARG A 658 -24.22 25.74 14.47
N THR A 659 -22.94 25.41 14.57
CA THR A 659 -22.19 25.53 15.82
C THR A 659 -21.27 26.75 15.86
N GLY A 660 -20.92 27.32 14.70
CA GLY A 660 -19.93 28.40 14.59
C GLY A 660 -18.49 27.92 14.81
N ARG A 661 -18.23 26.60 14.79
CA ARG A 661 -16.96 25.99 15.14
C ARG A 661 -16.47 25.03 14.07
N VAL A 662 -15.19 24.73 14.10
CA VAL A 662 -14.58 23.67 13.26
C VAL A 662 -14.58 22.36 14.04
N HIS A 663 -15.05 21.30 13.42
CA HIS A 663 -15.10 19.97 13.98
C HIS A 663 -14.12 19.06 13.23
N THR A 664 -13.18 18.45 13.94
CA THR A 664 -12.30 17.42 13.42
C THR A 664 -12.78 16.04 13.85
N SER A 665 -12.35 14.99 13.20
CA SER A 665 -12.55 13.61 13.66
C SER A 665 -11.22 13.07 14.19
N PHE A 666 -11.23 12.52 15.41
CA PHE A 666 -10.10 11.80 16.00
C PHE A 666 -10.29 10.30 15.86
N ASN A 667 -9.38 9.65 15.14
CA ASN A 667 -9.50 8.22 14.83
C ASN A 667 -8.57 7.40 15.73
N GLN A 668 -9.14 6.43 16.46
CA GLN A 668 -8.40 5.50 17.32
C GLN A 668 -7.74 4.36 16.54
N THR A 669 -8.26 4.00 15.37
CA THR A 669 -7.98 2.75 14.65
C THR A 669 -7.13 2.90 13.39
N VAL A 670 -6.52 4.08 13.18
CA VAL A 670 -5.74 4.38 11.96
C VAL A 670 -4.25 4.10 12.12
N THR A 671 -3.69 4.37 13.30
CA THR A 671 -2.25 4.18 13.54
C THR A 671 -1.99 2.89 14.30
N ALA A 672 -1.06 2.07 13.84
CA ALA A 672 -0.69 0.83 14.54
C ALA A 672 0.04 1.06 15.91
N THR A 673 0.30 2.32 16.26
CA THR A 673 1.13 2.69 17.43
C THR A 673 0.31 3.15 18.65
N GLY A 674 -1.01 3.08 18.63
CA GLY A 674 -1.89 3.58 19.70
C GLY A 674 -2.05 5.11 19.73
N ARG A 675 -1.51 5.84 18.74
CA ARG A 675 -1.73 7.29 18.62
C ARG A 675 -3.05 7.56 17.93
N LEU A 676 -3.72 8.64 18.34
CA LEU A 676 -4.85 9.17 17.59
C LEU A 676 -4.35 9.81 16.28
N SER A 677 -5.13 9.72 15.23
CA SER A 677 -4.97 10.56 14.05
C SER A 677 -6.13 11.56 13.96
N SER A 678 -5.90 12.70 13.34
CA SER A 678 -6.91 13.74 13.13
C SER A 678 -7.19 13.91 11.64
N SER A 679 -8.46 14.00 11.27
CA SER A 679 -8.88 14.17 9.88
C SER A 679 -10.10 15.09 9.76
N ASN A 680 -10.27 15.72 8.61
CA ASN A 680 -11.41 16.54 8.22
C ASN A 680 -11.77 17.69 9.19
N PRO A 681 -10.85 18.64 9.48
CA PRO A 681 -9.47 18.80 9.05
C PRO A 681 -8.46 18.11 9.96
N ASN A 682 -7.22 17.88 9.47
CA ASN A 682 -6.14 17.40 10.33
C ASN A 682 -5.57 18.55 11.17
N LEU A 683 -5.98 18.65 12.43
CA LEU A 683 -5.54 19.66 13.37
C LEU A 683 -4.22 19.33 14.09
N GLN A 684 -3.72 18.09 13.98
CA GLN A 684 -2.45 17.69 14.60
C GLN A 684 -1.22 18.20 13.83
N ASN A 685 -1.39 18.55 12.55
CA ASN A 685 -0.29 18.99 11.69
C ASN A 685 -0.14 20.51 11.60
N ILE A 686 -0.79 21.29 12.47
CA ILE A 686 -0.62 22.76 12.53
C ILE A 686 0.83 23.06 12.92
N PRO A 687 1.58 23.83 12.11
CA PRO A 687 2.99 24.13 12.37
C PRO A 687 3.20 24.83 13.72
N ILE A 688 4.31 24.52 14.38
CA ILE A 688 4.67 25.10 15.70
C ILE A 688 6.10 25.63 15.74
N ARG A 689 6.97 25.19 14.82
CA ARG A 689 8.41 25.43 14.89
C ARG A 689 8.82 26.82 14.40
N ASP A 690 8.05 27.39 13.46
CA ASP A 690 8.30 28.71 12.88
C ASP A 690 7.31 29.75 13.42
N GLU A 691 7.68 31.02 13.32
CA GLU A 691 6.85 32.15 13.82
C GLU A 691 5.54 32.26 13.02
N ASN A 692 5.55 31.96 11.72
CA ASN A 692 4.36 32.01 10.88
C ASN A 692 3.35 30.93 11.28
N GLY A 693 3.83 29.74 11.64
CA GLY A 693 2.98 28.66 12.17
C GLY A 693 2.38 29.01 13.54
N LYS A 694 3.10 29.73 14.39
CA LYS A 694 2.59 30.20 15.67
C LYS A 694 1.44 31.20 15.50
N GLU A 695 1.45 32.04 14.47
CA GLU A 695 0.36 32.98 14.19
C GLU A 695 -0.96 32.25 13.92
N ILE A 696 -0.93 31.12 13.19
CA ILE A 696 -2.12 30.31 12.95
C ILE A 696 -2.70 29.78 14.26
N ARG A 697 -1.85 29.37 15.19
CA ARG A 697 -2.30 28.86 16.50
C ARG A 697 -2.99 29.89 17.37
N LYS A 698 -2.62 31.17 17.25
CA LYS A 698 -3.26 32.27 17.98
C LYS A 698 -4.74 32.45 17.57
N ALA A 699 -5.10 32.00 16.38
CA ALA A 699 -6.50 32.06 15.93
C ALA A 699 -7.39 31.00 16.57
N PHE A 700 -6.84 30.01 17.27
CA PHE A 700 -7.61 29.05 18.07
C PHE A 700 -7.83 29.65 19.45
N ILE A 701 -9.05 30.07 19.74
CA ILE A 701 -9.41 30.83 20.93
C ILE A 701 -10.36 30.03 21.83
N PRO A 702 -10.30 30.26 23.17
CA PRO A 702 -11.33 29.73 24.08
C PRO A 702 -12.65 30.48 23.90
N ASP A 703 -13.71 29.99 24.54
CA ASP A 703 -15.01 30.69 24.66
C ASP A 703 -14.90 31.98 25.44
#